data_24090a45192c8581cdad11299994f851
#
_entry.id   24090a45192c8581cdad11299994f851
#
_cell.length_a   1.000
_cell.length_b   1.000
_cell.length_c   1.000
_cell.angle_alpha   90.00
_cell.angle_beta   90.00
_cell.angle_gamma   90.00
#
_symmetry.space_group_name_H-M   'P 1'
#
loop_
_entity.id
_entity.type
_entity.pdbx_description
1 polymer ?
#
loop_
_entity_poly.entity_id
_entity_poly.type
_entity_poly.pdbx_seq_one_letter_code
_entity_poly.pdbx_strand_id
1 'polypeptide(L)'
;MSKPTGVRRITASAFLLVSLGTISGTATAADDLKAVMEQRGLTEKDLLAAAKTYTPSGGRDEYLAFASGGQSGQVIVYGVPSMRLLKYIGVFTPEPWQGYGFDDESKAVLAQGRIRGKDITYGDTHHPALSETNGDYDGRWLFINDKANPRLAVIDLHDFETKQIVVNPFFKSEHGGAFVTPNTEYVMEATQYAAPLLDDGFVPLEEFNEKYRGGITYWSFDKEKGRIDPTKSFVLELPPYSQDLSDAGKGPSYGYGFTNSFCTERYVGGIERGRPPFEAGCSSKDTDFLHVTNWKKAEELVQAGKVKKERDTYFIPMEQAIAEGLIYLIPEPKSPHGVDVTPDGQYIIVSGKLDSHVSVYSFEKIQQAIAEGNFEGTDPYGIPIIPMQAVLHTQVQLGLGPLHTQFDSKPCIAYTSLYVDSMVAKYDYCEGKVLDKLAIHYNIGHLMTMEGDTVEPDGKYLVALNKLAIDRFNPVGPLHPQNHQLIDISGDKMQLLYDMPLPLGEPHYVAAIRADKLQPVVRYKSGWDSRTDQVSPYKTRAGRESTERSCDADGNCTVVVNGTVIRSHITPEIIEAQVGDAVEIHLTNLERAQDQTHGFAMYGQNAQLSIEPGKTASVSFVADQEGVFPYYCTEFCSALHLEMQGYLLVQPVGYQATQVKMEEGTVYSQADYQQQVQTNIETQGVIDQVVAFITSKDFKSNPTVLALVEDATDQLGFAQEAKAKSEAAAANQDWQNAMLWANQWWQYQVKAADLGLRAKNLLDEAAATP
;
A
#
# COMPACT_ATOMS: atom_id res chain seq x y z
N MET A 1 -38.23 17.17 47.65
CA MET A 1 -39.18 16.04 47.61
C MET A 1 -38.95 15.34 46.25
N SER A 2 -38.41 14.26 46.22
CA SER A 2 -38.66 12.85 46.24
C SER A 2 -37.37 12.06 45.93
N LYS A 3 -37.19 10.98 46.62
CA LYS A 3 -36.00 10.14 46.71
C LYS A 3 -35.70 9.35 45.43
N PRO A 4 -34.41 8.95 45.21
CA PRO A 4 -34.03 8.00 44.19
C PRO A 4 -34.31 6.57 44.64
N THR A 5 -34.79 5.75 43.73
CA THR A 5 -34.97 4.30 43.96
C THR A 5 -33.98 3.50 43.12
N GLY A 6 -33.15 2.75 43.77
CA GLY A 6 -33.03 1.30 43.63
C GLY A 6 -32.06 0.76 42.61
N VAL A 7 -30.82 0.53 43.12
CA VAL A 7 -29.85 -0.39 42.48
C VAL A 7 -30.46 -1.80 42.53
N ARG A 8 -30.72 -2.40 41.39
CA ARG A 8 -31.04 -3.83 41.28
C ARG A 8 -29.77 -4.66 41.29
N ARG A 9 -29.62 -5.44 42.35
CA ARG A 9 -28.70 -6.56 42.42
C ARG A 9 -29.03 -7.59 41.33
N ILE A 10 -28.07 -7.96 40.53
CA ILE A 10 -28.13 -9.14 39.69
C ILE A 10 -27.56 -10.30 40.53
N THR A 11 -28.45 -11.13 41.02
CA THR A 11 -28.14 -12.40 41.68
C THR A 11 -27.78 -13.45 40.59
N ALA A 12 -26.64 -14.09 40.77
CA ALA A 12 -26.30 -15.30 40.03
C ALA A 12 -27.36 -16.40 40.29
N SER A 13 -27.85 -16.98 39.24
CA SER A 13 -28.74 -18.16 39.35
C SER A 13 -28.44 -19.21 38.27
N ALA A 14 -28.09 -20.34 38.81
CA ALA A 14 -28.42 -21.70 38.37
C ALA A 14 -28.04 -22.16 36.96
N PHE A 15 -27.07 -23.04 36.97
CA PHE A 15 -26.89 -24.08 35.95
C PHE A 15 -28.17 -24.89 35.78
N LEU A 16 -28.79 -24.81 34.61
CA LEU A 16 -29.84 -25.72 34.20
C LEU A 16 -29.16 -26.88 33.42
N LEU A 17 -29.08 -28.05 34.03
CA LEU A 17 -28.81 -29.29 33.31
C LEU A 17 -29.99 -29.54 32.34
N VAL A 18 -29.78 -29.31 31.08
CA VAL A 18 -30.67 -29.81 30.03
C VAL A 18 -30.20 -31.21 29.68
N SER A 19 -31.04 -32.21 30.02
CA SER A 19 -30.90 -33.59 29.60
C SER A 19 -30.78 -33.67 28.08
N LEU A 20 -29.70 -34.26 27.59
CA LEU A 20 -29.55 -34.67 26.20
C LEU A 20 -30.59 -35.75 25.89
N GLY A 21 -31.66 -35.35 25.23
CA GLY A 21 -32.46 -36.27 24.45
C GLY A 21 -31.67 -36.66 23.20
N THR A 22 -31.26 -37.91 23.09
CA THR A 22 -30.65 -38.46 21.90
C THR A 22 -31.65 -38.43 20.76
N ILE A 23 -31.55 -37.46 19.88
CA ILE A 23 -32.13 -37.55 18.53
C ILE A 23 -31.04 -38.14 17.66
N SER A 24 -31.15 -39.45 17.45
CA SER A 24 -30.34 -40.23 16.49
C SER A 24 -30.76 -39.83 15.08
N GLY A 25 -30.01 -38.99 14.47
CA GLY A 25 -30.00 -38.72 13.04
C GLY A 25 -28.61 -38.22 12.73
N THR A 26 -27.65 -39.12 12.51
CA THR A 26 -26.36 -38.76 11.95
C THR A 26 -26.54 -38.42 10.48
N ALA A 27 -27.03 -37.21 10.18
CA ALA A 27 -26.76 -36.61 8.89
C ALA A 27 -25.24 -36.60 8.73
N THR A 28 -24.74 -37.23 7.68
CA THR A 28 -23.32 -37.17 7.38
C THR A 28 -23.01 -35.76 6.90
N ALA A 29 -21.76 -35.26 7.06
CA ALA A 29 -21.35 -33.97 6.53
C ALA A 29 -21.65 -33.85 5.02
N ALA A 30 -21.71 -34.96 4.31
CA ALA A 30 -22.12 -35.01 2.90
C ALA A 30 -23.62 -34.71 2.69
N ASP A 31 -24.50 -35.19 3.61
CA ASP A 31 -25.93 -34.89 3.51
C ASP A 31 -26.23 -33.40 3.84
N ASP A 32 -25.51 -32.83 4.81
CA ASP A 32 -25.57 -31.40 5.14
C ASP A 32 -25.08 -30.55 3.97
N LEU A 33 -24.00 -30.94 3.33
CA LEU A 33 -23.46 -30.23 2.16
C LEU A 33 -24.45 -30.24 0.99
N LYS A 34 -25.07 -31.40 0.71
CA LYS A 34 -26.06 -31.56 -0.34
C LYS A 34 -27.30 -30.69 -0.07
N ALA A 35 -27.76 -30.65 1.18
CA ALA A 35 -28.88 -29.81 1.58
C ALA A 35 -28.58 -28.31 1.39
N VAL A 36 -27.36 -27.84 1.73
CA VAL A 36 -26.93 -26.46 1.48
C VAL A 36 -26.87 -26.15 0.00
N MET A 37 -26.35 -27.07 -0.82
CA MET A 37 -26.30 -26.89 -2.28
C MET A 37 -27.69 -26.71 -2.86
N GLU A 38 -28.62 -27.60 -2.51
CA GLU A 38 -30.01 -27.55 -2.97
C GLU A 38 -30.70 -26.24 -2.52
N GLN A 39 -30.53 -25.85 -1.26
CA GLN A 39 -31.11 -24.63 -0.71
C GLN A 39 -30.61 -23.36 -1.42
N ARG A 40 -29.33 -23.32 -1.78
CA ARG A 40 -28.70 -22.17 -2.41
C ARG A 40 -28.65 -22.23 -3.94
N GLY A 41 -29.11 -23.34 -4.55
CA GLY A 41 -29.04 -23.56 -5.99
C GLY A 41 -27.63 -23.68 -6.53
N LEU A 42 -26.69 -24.21 -5.74
CA LEU A 42 -25.29 -24.35 -6.10
C LEU A 42 -25.04 -25.64 -6.89
N THR A 43 -24.14 -25.57 -7.83
CA THR A 43 -23.62 -26.71 -8.62
C THR A 43 -22.33 -27.25 -7.99
N GLU A 44 -21.88 -28.43 -8.42
CA GLU A 44 -20.56 -28.97 -8.06
C GLU A 44 -19.42 -28.03 -8.48
N LYS A 45 -19.58 -27.33 -9.60
CA LYS A 45 -18.61 -26.33 -10.08
C LYS A 45 -18.48 -25.16 -9.08
N ASP A 46 -19.60 -24.69 -8.52
CA ASP A 46 -19.60 -23.63 -7.53
C ASP A 46 -18.93 -24.06 -6.23
N LEU A 47 -19.16 -25.31 -5.80
CA LEU A 47 -18.47 -25.88 -4.65
C LEU A 47 -16.97 -26.01 -4.87
N LEU A 48 -16.55 -26.47 -6.04
CA LEU A 48 -15.13 -26.57 -6.37
C LEU A 48 -14.47 -25.17 -6.35
N ALA A 49 -15.14 -24.16 -6.91
CA ALA A 49 -14.66 -22.80 -6.87
C ALA A 49 -14.55 -22.27 -5.42
N ALA A 50 -15.58 -22.51 -4.60
CA ALA A 50 -15.57 -22.16 -3.19
C ALA A 50 -14.43 -22.87 -2.42
N ALA A 51 -14.21 -24.16 -2.66
CA ALA A 51 -13.13 -24.92 -2.01
C ALA A 51 -11.74 -24.41 -2.41
N LYS A 52 -11.55 -24.00 -3.68
CA LYS A 52 -10.28 -23.46 -4.17
C LYS A 52 -9.99 -22.04 -3.67
N THR A 53 -11.00 -21.29 -3.26
CA THR A 53 -10.85 -19.90 -2.79
C THR A 53 -10.99 -19.76 -1.27
N TYR A 54 -11.40 -20.82 -0.59
CA TYR A 54 -11.58 -20.78 0.85
C TYR A 54 -10.25 -20.80 1.59
N THR A 55 -9.99 -19.75 2.35
CA THR A 55 -8.90 -19.73 3.33
C THR A 55 -9.48 -19.88 4.73
N PRO A 56 -9.15 -20.93 5.49
CA PRO A 56 -9.66 -21.16 6.83
C PRO A 56 -9.37 -19.98 7.78
N SER A 57 -10.18 -19.83 8.83
CA SER A 57 -9.93 -18.82 9.87
C SER A 57 -8.54 -19.03 10.48
N GLY A 58 -7.78 -17.95 10.62
CA GLY A 58 -6.37 -17.99 11.02
C GLY A 58 -5.39 -18.41 9.91
N GLY A 59 -5.88 -18.86 8.75
CA GLY A 59 -5.07 -19.18 7.58
C GLY A 59 -4.62 -17.93 6.82
N ARG A 60 -3.48 -18.04 6.14
CA ARG A 60 -2.93 -17.00 5.26
C ARG A 60 -3.17 -17.37 3.80
N ASP A 61 -3.33 -16.37 2.97
CA ASP A 61 -3.37 -16.55 1.52
C ASP A 61 -1.98 -16.91 0.97
N GLU A 62 -1.93 -17.59 -0.16
CA GLU A 62 -0.69 -18.02 -0.80
C GLU A 62 0.05 -16.87 -1.46
N TYR A 63 -0.71 -15.89 -1.98
CA TYR A 63 -0.18 -14.67 -2.60
C TYR A 63 -0.83 -13.44 -2.00
N LEU A 64 -0.11 -12.32 -2.08
CA LEU A 64 -0.66 -10.99 -1.90
C LEU A 64 -0.65 -10.25 -3.24
N ALA A 65 -1.77 -9.61 -3.54
CA ALA A 65 -1.96 -8.77 -4.71
C ALA A 65 -1.98 -7.30 -4.28
N PHE A 66 -1.18 -6.48 -4.94
CA PHE A 66 -1.11 -5.04 -4.78
C PHE A 66 -1.78 -4.40 -5.99
N ALA A 67 -3.02 -3.98 -5.83
CA ALA A 67 -3.81 -3.36 -6.89
C ALA A 67 -3.79 -1.85 -6.79
N SER A 68 -3.76 -1.19 -7.92
CA SER A 68 -3.99 0.26 -7.95
C SER A 68 -5.41 0.57 -7.47
N GLY A 69 -5.54 1.58 -6.62
CA GLY A 69 -6.83 2.10 -6.17
C GLY A 69 -7.44 3.12 -7.13
N GLY A 70 -6.79 3.38 -8.28
CA GLY A 70 -7.25 4.35 -9.26
C GLY A 70 -7.44 5.73 -8.62
N GLN A 71 -8.61 6.31 -8.83
CA GLN A 71 -8.95 7.66 -8.36
C GLN A 71 -9.01 7.81 -6.83
N SER A 72 -8.90 6.71 -6.07
CA SER A 72 -8.75 6.81 -4.61
C SER A 72 -7.34 7.24 -4.17
N GLY A 73 -6.36 7.19 -5.07
CA GLY A 73 -4.97 7.57 -4.78
C GLY A 73 -4.25 6.64 -3.80
N GLN A 74 -4.72 5.40 -3.64
CA GLN A 74 -4.24 4.39 -2.69
C GLN A 74 -3.84 3.11 -3.42
N VAL A 75 -3.15 2.21 -2.73
CA VAL A 75 -2.95 0.82 -3.15
C VAL A 75 -3.86 -0.08 -2.32
N ILE A 76 -4.53 -1.00 -2.99
CA ILE A 76 -5.38 -2.02 -2.36
C ILE A 76 -4.57 -3.30 -2.24
N VAL A 77 -4.53 -3.88 -1.04
CA VAL A 77 -3.89 -5.18 -0.79
C VAL A 77 -4.97 -6.22 -0.52
N TYR A 78 -4.95 -7.30 -1.29
CA TYR A 78 -5.85 -8.43 -1.06
C TYR A 78 -5.12 -9.77 -1.21
N GLY A 79 -5.66 -10.80 -0.54
CA GLY A 79 -5.11 -12.15 -0.59
C GLY A 79 -5.62 -12.94 -1.80
N VAL A 80 -4.78 -13.79 -2.36
CA VAL A 80 -5.15 -14.78 -3.38
C VAL A 80 -4.77 -16.16 -2.85
N PRO A 81 -5.70 -17.15 -2.87
CA PRO A 81 -6.93 -17.20 -3.67
C PRO A 81 -8.21 -16.69 -3.00
N SER A 82 -8.18 -16.24 -1.73
CA SER A 82 -9.43 -15.90 -1.03
C SER A 82 -10.13 -14.63 -1.54
N MET A 83 -9.42 -13.77 -2.24
CA MET A 83 -9.86 -12.44 -2.68
C MET A 83 -10.33 -11.55 -1.52
N ARG A 84 -9.80 -11.77 -0.30
CA ARG A 84 -10.10 -10.94 0.88
C ARG A 84 -9.32 -9.63 0.81
N LEU A 85 -10.02 -8.51 1.00
CA LEU A 85 -9.37 -7.22 1.20
C LEU A 85 -8.65 -7.22 2.56
N LEU A 86 -7.37 -6.90 2.57
CA LEU A 86 -6.50 -6.97 3.75
C LEU A 86 -6.07 -5.60 4.25
N LYS A 87 -5.70 -4.69 3.34
CA LYS A 87 -5.16 -3.36 3.69
C LYS A 87 -5.35 -2.38 2.54
N TYR A 88 -5.46 -1.10 2.88
CA TYR A 88 -5.24 0.00 1.96
C TYR A 88 -3.96 0.71 2.37
N ILE A 89 -3.09 1.04 1.41
CA ILE A 89 -1.88 1.80 1.64
C ILE A 89 -2.12 3.21 1.13
N GLY A 90 -2.00 4.21 1.99
CA GLY A 90 -2.07 5.61 1.62
C GLY A 90 -0.86 6.00 0.78
N VAL A 91 -1.09 6.62 -0.38
CA VAL A 91 -0.01 6.99 -1.30
C VAL A 91 -0.07 8.47 -1.65
N PHE A 92 -1.02 8.90 -2.48
CA PHE A 92 -1.12 10.29 -2.96
C PHE A 92 -2.21 11.09 -2.25
N THR A 93 -2.98 10.44 -1.40
CA THR A 93 -4.05 11.05 -0.61
C THR A 93 -3.93 10.62 0.86
N PRO A 94 -4.39 11.46 1.81
CA PRO A 94 -4.44 11.08 3.21
C PRO A 94 -5.26 9.80 3.45
N GLU A 95 -4.84 9.00 4.41
CA GLU A 95 -5.54 7.79 4.86
C GLU A 95 -5.76 7.86 6.38
N PRO A 96 -6.92 8.34 6.83
CA PRO A 96 -7.14 8.68 8.23
C PRO A 96 -6.94 7.55 9.23
N TRP A 97 -7.45 6.35 8.93
CA TRP A 97 -7.39 5.23 9.86
C TRP A 97 -5.97 4.68 10.07
N GLN A 98 -5.02 5.05 9.21
CA GLN A 98 -3.59 4.73 9.36
C GLN A 98 -2.77 5.93 9.85
N GLY A 99 -3.40 7.07 10.15
CA GLY A 99 -2.70 8.31 10.47
C GLY A 99 -1.96 8.94 9.28
N TYR A 100 -1.96 8.31 8.10
CA TYR A 100 -1.22 8.77 6.93
C TYR A 100 -1.77 10.12 6.42
N GLY A 101 -0.88 11.11 6.34
CA GLY A 101 -1.24 12.49 5.98
C GLY A 101 -1.76 13.32 7.15
N PHE A 102 -1.73 12.78 8.37
CA PHE A 102 -2.19 13.44 9.59
C PHE A 102 -1.10 13.55 10.66
N ASP A 103 -0.06 12.73 10.58
CA ASP A 103 1.18 12.87 11.34
C ASP A 103 2.22 13.72 10.58
N ASP A 104 3.24 14.20 11.28
CA ASP A 104 4.25 15.09 10.68
C ASP A 104 5.13 14.36 9.66
N GLU A 105 5.46 13.10 9.91
CA GLU A 105 6.29 12.28 9.06
C GLU A 105 5.60 12.02 7.71
N SER A 106 4.34 11.60 7.72
CA SER A 106 3.60 11.32 6.48
C SER A 106 3.14 12.60 5.76
N LYS A 107 2.85 13.70 6.49
CA LYS A 107 2.66 15.03 5.89
C LYS A 107 3.91 15.46 5.11
N ALA A 108 5.11 15.19 5.64
CA ALA A 108 6.36 15.49 4.94
C ALA A 108 6.53 14.64 3.66
N VAL A 109 6.12 13.37 3.67
CA VAL A 109 6.11 12.51 2.47
C VAL A 109 5.13 13.04 1.43
N LEU A 110 3.89 13.35 1.81
CA LEU A 110 2.89 13.93 0.91
C LEU A 110 3.33 15.27 0.33
N ALA A 111 4.02 16.09 1.12
CA ALA A 111 4.54 17.39 0.67
C ALA A 111 5.59 17.27 -0.44
N GLN A 112 6.28 16.15 -0.57
CA GLN A 112 7.19 15.88 -1.69
C GLN A 112 6.42 15.82 -3.02
N GLY A 113 5.15 15.43 -2.99
CA GLY A 113 4.26 15.37 -4.15
C GLY A 113 3.61 16.70 -4.53
N ARG A 114 4.02 17.83 -3.93
CA ARG A 114 3.51 19.17 -4.28
C ARG A 114 3.86 19.54 -5.71
N ILE A 115 2.88 20.11 -6.41
CA ILE A 115 3.06 20.61 -7.76
C ILE A 115 2.83 22.13 -7.75
N ARG A 116 3.82 22.89 -8.20
CA ARG A 116 3.80 24.37 -8.17
C ARG A 116 3.51 24.92 -6.77
N GLY A 117 4.05 24.28 -5.73
CA GLY A 117 3.85 24.67 -4.33
C GLY A 117 2.48 24.38 -3.74
N LYS A 118 1.61 23.67 -4.47
CA LYS A 118 0.27 23.29 -4.00
C LYS A 118 0.24 21.82 -3.57
N ASP A 119 -0.41 21.57 -2.45
CA ASP A 119 -0.76 20.21 -2.04
C ASP A 119 -1.77 19.63 -3.04
N ILE A 120 -1.45 18.46 -3.58
CA ILE A 120 -2.30 17.73 -4.50
C ILE A 120 -2.81 16.47 -3.80
N THR A 121 -4.08 16.49 -3.40
CA THR A 121 -4.75 15.39 -2.72
C THR A 121 -5.52 14.46 -3.66
N TYR A 122 -5.71 14.87 -4.91
CA TYR A 122 -6.23 14.00 -5.95
C TYR A 122 -5.08 13.24 -6.61
N GLY A 123 -5.18 11.93 -6.67
CA GLY A 123 -4.25 11.07 -7.37
C GLY A 123 -5.02 9.98 -8.13
N ASP A 124 -4.37 9.42 -9.14
CA ASP A 124 -4.86 8.26 -9.90
C ASP A 124 -3.74 7.22 -9.91
N THR A 125 -3.69 6.42 -8.82
CA THR A 125 -2.73 5.31 -8.73
C THR A 125 -2.97 4.32 -9.86
N HIS A 126 -1.92 4.00 -10.64
CA HIS A 126 -2.15 3.37 -11.94
C HIS A 126 -1.45 2.03 -12.10
N HIS A 127 -0.14 1.99 -12.23
CA HIS A 127 0.63 0.76 -12.41
C HIS A 127 1.53 0.48 -11.20
N PRO A 128 1.16 -0.46 -10.31
CA PRO A 128 2.06 -0.96 -9.28
C PRO A 128 3.11 -1.89 -9.90
N ALA A 129 4.36 -1.73 -9.51
CA ALA A 129 5.46 -2.62 -9.86
C ALA A 129 6.25 -3.03 -8.61
N LEU A 130 6.58 -4.31 -8.49
CA LEU A 130 7.38 -4.84 -7.38
C LEU A 130 8.86 -4.79 -7.73
N SER A 131 9.71 -4.61 -6.72
CA SER A 131 11.16 -4.68 -6.91
C SER A 131 11.61 -6.09 -7.25
N GLU A 132 12.65 -6.16 -8.11
CA GLU A 132 13.21 -7.40 -8.62
C GLU A 132 14.70 -7.54 -8.27
N THR A 133 15.14 -8.78 -8.14
CA THR A 133 16.53 -9.20 -8.10
C THR A 133 16.71 -10.35 -9.07
N ASN A 134 17.57 -10.16 -10.08
CA ASN A 134 17.76 -11.11 -11.19
C ASN A 134 16.46 -11.44 -11.95
N GLY A 135 15.56 -10.50 -12.07
CA GLY A 135 14.27 -10.66 -12.76
C GLY A 135 13.20 -11.40 -11.97
N ASP A 136 13.41 -11.64 -10.67
CA ASP A 136 12.40 -12.23 -9.77
C ASP A 136 12.05 -11.25 -8.64
N TYR A 137 10.80 -11.26 -8.20
CA TYR A 137 10.33 -10.41 -7.11
C TYR A 137 11.07 -10.71 -5.82
N ASP A 138 11.63 -9.68 -5.20
CA ASP A 138 12.38 -9.80 -3.94
C ASP A 138 11.56 -9.45 -2.69
N GLY A 139 10.32 -8.99 -2.87
CA GLY A 139 9.39 -8.72 -1.79
C GLY A 139 9.74 -7.49 -0.93
N ARG A 140 10.60 -6.60 -1.43
CA ARG A 140 11.12 -5.50 -0.60
C ARG A 140 10.45 -4.15 -0.87
N TRP A 141 10.24 -3.78 -2.14
CA TRP A 141 9.72 -2.49 -2.53
C TRP A 141 8.56 -2.60 -3.51
N LEU A 142 7.67 -1.63 -3.43
CA LEU A 142 6.59 -1.44 -4.38
C LEU A 142 6.64 -0.01 -4.89
N PHE A 143 6.54 0.15 -6.19
CA PHE A 143 6.46 1.44 -6.88
C PHE A 143 5.07 1.61 -7.46
N ILE A 144 4.58 2.85 -7.50
CA ILE A 144 3.31 3.14 -8.17
C ILE A 144 3.31 4.58 -8.68
N ASN A 145 2.90 4.75 -9.94
CA ASN A 145 2.76 6.05 -10.55
C ASN A 145 1.38 6.68 -10.31
N ASP A 146 1.30 7.99 -10.51
CA ASP A 146 0.07 8.79 -10.52
C ASP A 146 -0.20 9.28 -11.96
N LYS A 147 -1.16 8.67 -12.62
CA LYS A 147 -1.55 9.05 -13.99
C LYS A 147 -2.07 10.48 -14.09
N ALA A 148 -2.75 10.97 -13.05
CA ALA A 148 -3.34 12.30 -13.04
C ALA A 148 -2.30 13.42 -12.87
N ASN A 149 -1.19 13.12 -12.20
CA ASN A 149 -0.11 14.05 -11.92
C ASN A 149 1.24 13.31 -12.06
N PRO A 150 2.28 13.91 -12.62
CA PRO A 150 3.55 13.22 -12.90
C PRO A 150 4.31 12.91 -11.59
N ARG A 151 3.84 11.94 -10.82
CA ARG A 151 4.38 11.53 -9.52
C ARG A 151 4.60 10.03 -9.48
N LEU A 152 5.69 9.63 -8.85
CA LEU A 152 6.02 8.24 -8.54
C LEU A 152 6.21 8.08 -7.05
N ALA A 153 5.62 7.05 -6.45
CA ALA A 153 5.79 6.71 -5.05
C ALA A 153 6.64 5.46 -4.85
N VAL A 154 7.39 5.46 -3.76
CA VAL A 154 8.14 4.29 -3.25
C VAL A 154 7.49 3.85 -1.94
N ILE A 155 7.09 2.59 -1.88
CA ILE A 155 6.44 1.95 -0.73
C ILE A 155 7.36 0.84 -0.22
N ASP A 156 7.57 0.80 1.09
CA ASP A 156 8.33 -0.25 1.76
C ASP A 156 7.39 -1.41 2.13
N LEU A 157 7.67 -2.61 1.64
CA LEU A 157 6.88 -3.80 1.95
C LEU A 157 7.26 -4.48 3.28
N HIS A 158 8.19 -3.90 4.05
CA HIS A 158 8.39 -4.28 5.46
C HIS A 158 7.28 -3.75 6.37
N ASP A 159 6.75 -2.56 6.06
CA ASP A 159 5.70 -1.92 6.88
C ASP A 159 4.47 -1.46 6.08
N PHE A 160 4.50 -1.62 4.77
CA PHE A 160 3.43 -1.18 3.87
C PHE A 160 3.17 0.32 3.95
N GLU A 161 4.24 1.10 4.09
CA GLU A 161 4.19 2.55 4.18
C GLU A 161 4.86 3.23 2.98
N THR A 162 4.28 4.33 2.53
CA THR A 162 4.88 5.19 1.51
C THR A 162 6.04 5.97 2.12
N LYS A 163 7.23 5.82 1.54
CA LYS A 163 8.48 6.40 2.04
C LYS A 163 8.95 7.61 1.25
N GLN A 164 8.56 7.70 -0.02
CA GLN A 164 8.97 8.79 -0.90
C GLN A 164 7.92 9.01 -1.99
N ILE A 165 7.73 10.27 -2.35
CA ILE A 165 7.03 10.68 -3.57
C ILE A 165 7.97 11.57 -4.35
N VAL A 166 8.26 11.22 -5.61
CA VAL A 166 9.01 12.07 -6.52
C VAL A 166 8.07 12.67 -7.56
N VAL A 167 8.28 13.94 -7.89
CA VAL A 167 7.56 14.62 -8.98
C VAL A 167 8.49 14.67 -10.18
N ASN A 168 8.02 14.19 -11.34
CA ASN A 168 8.79 14.28 -12.56
C ASN A 168 8.89 15.76 -13.01
N PRO A 169 10.10 16.33 -13.10
CA PRO A 169 10.24 17.73 -13.42
C PRO A 169 10.02 18.06 -14.91
N PHE A 170 9.99 17.06 -15.78
CA PHE A 170 9.85 17.20 -17.22
C PHE A 170 8.41 16.92 -17.68
N PHE A 171 7.80 15.88 -17.14
CA PHE A 171 6.51 15.38 -17.60
C PHE A 171 5.34 16.23 -17.09
N LYS A 172 4.22 16.15 -17.79
CA LYS A 172 2.94 16.77 -17.39
C LYS A 172 1.83 15.73 -17.25
N SER A 173 2.09 14.51 -17.69
CA SER A 173 1.25 13.33 -17.52
C SER A 173 2.12 12.08 -17.63
N GLU A 174 1.71 11.00 -16.98
CA GLU A 174 2.39 9.71 -17.00
C GLU A 174 1.39 8.58 -17.24
N HIS A 175 1.82 7.51 -17.91
CA HIS A 175 1.03 6.31 -18.04
C HIS A 175 1.89 5.05 -18.18
N GLY A 176 2.94 5.07 -18.98
CA GLY A 176 3.80 3.93 -19.28
C GLY A 176 4.80 3.55 -18.16
N GLY A 177 4.34 3.40 -16.96
CA GLY A 177 5.08 3.02 -15.74
C GLY A 177 4.13 3.00 -14.54
N ALA A 178 4.55 2.55 -13.34
CA ALA A 178 5.93 2.20 -13.00
C ALA A 178 6.25 0.76 -13.45
N PHE A 179 7.38 0.56 -14.13
CA PHE A 179 7.96 -0.75 -14.41
C PHE A 179 9.43 -0.75 -13.97
N VAL A 180 9.99 -1.91 -13.67
CA VAL A 180 11.35 -2.00 -13.12
C VAL A 180 12.29 -2.75 -14.04
N THR A 181 13.56 -2.38 -14.03
CA THR A 181 14.61 -3.21 -14.64
C THR A 181 14.88 -4.44 -13.77
N PRO A 182 15.38 -5.56 -14.31
CA PRO A 182 15.44 -6.85 -13.62
C PRO A 182 16.23 -6.93 -12.31
N ASN A 183 17.00 -5.91 -11.96
CA ASN A 183 17.62 -5.76 -10.65
C ASN A 183 17.17 -4.49 -9.92
N THR A 184 16.11 -3.87 -10.41
CA THR A 184 15.58 -2.59 -9.91
C THR A 184 16.67 -1.50 -9.89
N GLU A 185 17.57 -1.52 -10.88
CA GLU A 185 18.54 -0.42 -11.07
C GLU A 185 17.80 0.87 -11.39
N TYR A 186 16.72 0.73 -12.17
CA TYR A 186 15.85 1.82 -12.56
C TYR A 186 14.37 1.44 -12.43
N VAL A 187 13.55 2.45 -12.11
CA VAL A 187 12.10 2.43 -12.29
C VAL A 187 11.79 3.27 -13.54
N MET A 188 11.03 2.72 -14.46
CA MET A 188 10.70 3.32 -15.74
C MET A 188 9.35 3.99 -15.71
N GLU A 189 9.26 5.19 -16.28
CA GLU A 189 8.01 5.92 -16.52
C GLU A 189 8.02 6.59 -17.88
N ALA A 190 6.91 6.55 -18.61
CA ALA A 190 6.74 7.22 -19.89
C ALA A 190 5.59 8.24 -19.87
N THR A 191 5.71 9.28 -20.70
CA THR A 191 4.66 10.28 -20.87
C THR A 191 3.41 9.67 -21.50
N GLN A 192 2.23 9.97 -20.98
CA GLN A 192 1.00 9.64 -21.69
C GLN A 192 0.76 10.58 -22.87
N TYR A 193 0.94 11.87 -22.66
CA TYR A 193 0.77 12.91 -23.68
C TYR A 193 2.02 13.74 -23.79
N ALA A 194 2.34 14.13 -25.03
CA ALA A 194 3.47 15.02 -25.26
C ALA A 194 3.34 16.34 -24.50
N ALA A 195 4.50 16.85 -24.07
CA ALA A 195 4.59 18.09 -23.30
C ALA A 195 5.87 18.86 -23.67
N PRO A 196 5.94 20.16 -23.39
CA PRO A 196 7.19 20.91 -23.49
C PRO A 196 8.10 20.53 -22.31
N LEU A 197 8.95 19.50 -22.49
CA LEU A 197 9.69 18.84 -21.41
C LEU A 197 10.63 19.80 -20.67
N LEU A 198 11.26 20.73 -21.38
CA LEU A 198 12.25 21.66 -20.80
C LEU A 198 11.64 22.99 -20.33
N ASP A 199 10.35 23.23 -20.58
CA ASP A 199 9.64 24.42 -20.14
C ASP A 199 8.89 24.16 -18.82
N ASP A 200 8.78 25.18 -17.95
CA ASP A 200 8.10 25.04 -16.64
C ASP A 200 6.57 24.92 -16.75
N GLY A 201 6.01 25.36 -17.86
CA GLY A 201 4.58 25.36 -18.14
C GLY A 201 4.23 24.73 -19.48
N PHE A 202 3.14 25.23 -20.02
CA PHE A 202 2.72 24.96 -21.41
C PHE A 202 3.10 26.16 -22.27
N VAL A 203 3.45 25.92 -23.52
CA VAL A 203 3.89 26.95 -24.47
C VAL A 203 2.77 27.31 -25.44
N PRO A 204 2.85 28.44 -26.14
CA PRO A 204 1.91 28.81 -27.18
C PRO A 204 1.79 27.75 -28.27
N LEU A 205 0.62 27.72 -28.94
CA LEU A 205 0.30 26.74 -29.97
C LEU A 205 1.30 26.75 -31.15
N GLU A 206 1.82 27.91 -31.47
CA GLU A 206 2.80 28.11 -32.55
C GLU A 206 4.11 27.36 -32.31
N GLU A 207 4.45 27.13 -31.05
CA GLU A 207 5.67 26.40 -30.62
C GLU A 207 5.44 24.89 -30.47
N PHE A 208 4.22 24.39 -30.69
CA PHE A 208 3.86 23.00 -30.44
C PHE A 208 4.78 21.99 -31.13
N ASN A 209 5.01 22.15 -32.43
CA ASN A 209 5.84 21.21 -33.22
C ASN A 209 7.31 21.18 -32.78
N GLU A 210 7.81 22.28 -32.23
CA GLU A 210 9.20 22.42 -31.80
C GLU A 210 9.40 21.95 -30.36
N LYS A 211 8.44 22.20 -29.50
CA LYS A 211 8.58 22.07 -28.04
C LYS A 211 7.96 20.81 -27.45
N TYR A 212 6.85 20.31 -28.04
CA TYR A 212 6.19 19.14 -27.48
C TYR A 212 6.91 17.88 -27.86
N ARG A 213 7.27 17.09 -26.85
CA ARG A 213 7.98 15.82 -26.97
C ARG A 213 7.37 14.81 -26.00
N GLY A 214 7.52 13.52 -26.34
CA GLY A 214 7.39 12.43 -25.41
C GLY A 214 8.69 12.21 -24.64
N GLY A 215 8.67 11.35 -23.66
CA GLY A 215 9.87 10.98 -22.92
C GLY A 215 9.65 9.72 -22.12
N ILE A 216 10.75 9.05 -21.81
CA ILE A 216 10.81 7.98 -20.82
C ILE A 216 11.87 8.33 -19.79
N THR A 217 11.50 8.27 -18.51
CA THR A 217 12.41 8.48 -17.39
C THR A 217 12.85 7.14 -16.84
N TYR A 218 14.13 7.00 -16.63
CA TYR A 218 14.76 5.90 -15.90
C TYR A 218 15.20 6.44 -14.54
N TRP A 219 14.38 6.22 -13.53
CA TRP A 219 14.62 6.65 -12.17
C TRP A 219 15.61 5.71 -11.48
N SER A 220 16.81 6.19 -11.19
CA SER A 220 17.81 5.41 -10.45
C SER A 220 17.33 5.14 -9.04
N PHE A 221 17.30 3.86 -8.66
CA PHE A 221 16.83 3.43 -7.34
C PHE A 221 17.97 2.90 -6.49
N ASP A 222 18.16 3.48 -5.32
CA ASP A 222 19.11 3.01 -4.30
C ASP A 222 18.41 1.97 -3.41
N LYS A 223 18.62 0.69 -3.69
CA LYS A 223 17.98 -0.43 -2.97
C LYS A 223 18.32 -0.45 -1.47
N GLU A 224 19.49 0.02 -1.07
CA GLU A 224 19.91 0.04 0.34
C GLU A 224 19.17 1.13 1.12
N LYS A 225 18.97 2.28 0.50
CA LYS A 225 18.27 3.39 1.12
C LYS A 225 16.76 3.34 0.89
N GLY A 226 16.31 2.56 -0.09
CA GLY A 226 14.92 2.53 -0.50
C GLY A 226 14.43 3.86 -1.07
N ARG A 227 15.27 4.54 -1.85
CA ARG A 227 14.96 5.88 -2.37
C ARG A 227 15.39 6.02 -3.84
N ILE A 228 14.55 6.70 -4.57
CA ILE A 228 14.90 7.22 -5.91
C ILE A 228 15.89 8.37 -5.73
N ASP A 229 16.95 8.35 -6.55
CA ASP A 229 17.95 9.40 -6.65
C ASP A 229 17.81 10.15 -8.00
N PRO A 230 17.08 11.27 -8.06
CA PRO A 230 16.92 12.02 -9.30
C PRO A 230 18.26 12.47 -9.92
N THR A 231 19.30 12.65 -9.08
CA THR A 231 20.62 13.12 -9.55
C THR A 231 21.40 12.08 -10.33
N LYS A 232 21.00 10.80 -10.24
CA LYS A 232 21.56 9.67 -11.00
C LYS A 232 20.60 9.16 -12.08
N SER A 233 19.40 9.66 -12.09
CA SER A 233 18.35 9.33 -13.05
C SER A 233 18.61 10.02 -14.39
N PHE A 234 18.01 9.48 -15.46
CA PHE A 234 18.06 10.12 -16.76
C PHE A 234 16.71 10.04 -17.49
N VAL A 235 16.49 11.03 -18.34
CA VAL A 235 15.35 11.09 -19.27
C VAL A 235 15.85 10.91 -20.68
N LEU A 236 15.19 10.04 -21.44
CA LEU A 236 15.36 9.88 -22.86
C LEU A 236 14.20 10.57 -23.56
N GLU A 237 14.48 11.63 -24.33
CA GLU A 237 13.48 12.31 -25.13
C GLU A 237 12.99 11.43 -26.27
N LEU A 238 11.68 11.36 -26.45
CA LEU A 238 10.97 10.60 -27.47
C LEU A 238 10.21 11.55 -28.43
N PRO A 239 9.81 11.09 -29.62
CA PRO A 239 8.89 11.87 -30.45
C PRO A 239 7.58 12.16 -29.68
N PRO A 240 6.81 13.18 -30.12
CA PRO A 240 5.62 13.61 -29.39
C PRO A 240 4.43 12.65 -29.53
N TYR A 241 4.68 11.36 -29.63
CA TYR A 241 3.64 10.33 -29.65
C TYR A 241 3.12 10.10 -28.23
N SER A 242 1.84 9.79 -28.13
CA SER A 242 1.28 9.35 -26.86
C SER A 242 1.83 7.97 -26.50
N GLN A 243 2.33 7.80 -25.29
CA GLN A 243 2.88 6.53 -24.84
C GLN A 243 1.82 5.78 -24.02
N ASP A 244 1.89 4.44 -24.04
CA ASP A 244 1.00 3.59 -23.25
C ASP A 244 1.83 2.74 -22.29
N LEU A 245 1.91 1.42 -22.39
CA LEU A 245 2.70 0.60 -21.52
C LEU A 245 4.18 0.59 -21.87
N SER A 246 4.99 0.29 -20.86
CA SER A 246 6.41 -0.02 -20.99
C SER A 246 6.72 -1.37 -20.34
N ASP A 247 7.80 -2.03 -20.76
CA ASP A 247 8.39 -3.15 -20.04
C ASP A 247 9.91 -3.17 -20.24
N ALA A 248 10.63 -3.73 -19.29
CA ALA A 248 12.08 -3.85 -19.31
C ALA A 248 12.51 -5.22 -19.84
N GLY A 249 13.53 -5.23 -20.68
CA GLY A 249 14.14 -6.45 -21.17
C GLY A 249 14.79 -7.29 -20.09
N LYS A 250 14.63 -8.61 -20.19
CA LYS A 250 15.14 -9.64 -19.27
C LYS A 250 16.11 -10.56 -20.03
N GLY A 251 16.96 -11.32 -19.37
CA GLY A 251 17.85 -12.27 -20.02
C GLY A 251 18.58 -11.69 -21.24
N PRO A 252 18.39 -12.20 -22.45
CA PRO A 252 19.07 -11.70 -23.66
C PRO A 252 18.68 -10.25 -24.01
N SER A 253 17.50 -9.80 -23.65
CA SER A 253 17.03 -8.42 -23.88
C SER A 253 17.38 -7.45 -22.72
N TYR A 254 18.09 -7.90 -21.71
CA TYR A 254 18.58 -7.03 -20.62
C TYR A 254 19.34 -5.81 -21.18
N GLY A 255 19.06 -4.66 -20.62
CA GLY A 255 19.64 -3.39 -21.10
C GLY A 255 18.76 -2.65 -22.10
N TYR A 256 17.65 -3.26 -22.52
CA TYR A 256 16.65 -2.64 -23.38
C TYR A 256 15.33 -2.38 -22.63
N GLY A 257 14.63 -1.34 -23.05
CA GLY A 257 13.26 -1.03 -22.65
C GLY A 257 12.37 -0.96 -23.90
N PHE A 258 11.14 -1.34 -23.73
CA PHE A 258 10.12 -1.39 -24.79
C PHE A 258 8.94 -0.55 -24.33
N THR A 259 8.49 0.38 -25.18
CA THR A 259 7.35 1.26 -24.87
C THR A 259 6.51 1.44 -26.12
N ASN A 260 5.24 1.09 -26.08
CA ASN A 260 4.39 1.32 -27.23
C ASN A 260 3.79 2.74 -27.22
N SER A 261 3.41 3.19 -28.41
CA SER A 261 2.76 4.48 -28.62
C SER A 261 1.39 4.30 -29.22
N PHE A 262 0.53 5.27 -29.02
CA PHE A 262 -0.79 5.32 -29.62
C PHE A 262 -1.10 6.70 -30.18
N CYS A 263 -2.10 6.78 -31.08
CA CYS A 263 -2.54 8.05 -31.67
C CYS A 263 -1.40 8.82 -32.41
N THR A 264 -0.46 8.10 -33.02
CA THR A 264 0.73 8.69 -33.67
C THR A 264 0.36 9.63 -34.81
N GLU A 265 -0.76 9.41 -35.50
CA GLU A 265 -1.27 10.27 -36.58
C GLU A 265 -1.53 11.71 -36.14
N ARG A 266 -1.89 11.93 -34.86
CA ARG A 266 -2.13 13.28 -34.36
C ARG A 266 -0.89 14.15 -34.47
N TYR A 267 0.27 13.54 -34.36
CA TYR A 267 1.55 14.24 -34.30
C TYR A 267 2.32 14.26 -35.64
N VAL A 268 1.97 13.33 -36.57
CA VAL A 268 2.61 13.26 -37.87
C VAL A 268 1.64 13.57 -39.03
N GLY A 269 0.43 13.07 -38.96
CA GLY A 269 -0.56 13.22 -40.01
C GLY A 269 -1.03 14.65 -40.24
N GLY A 270 -1.05 15.47 -39.20
CA GLY A 270 -1.32 16.90 -39.31
C GLY A 270 -0.25 17.62 -40.10
N ILE A 271 1.02 17.38 -39.79
CA ILE A 271 2.17 17.91 -40.50
C ILE A 271 2.20 17.45 -41.92
N GLU A 272 2.04 16.14 -42.17
CA GLU A 272 1.98 15.53 -43.49
C GLU A 272 0.85 16.13 -44.39
N ARG A 273 -0.25 16.54 -43.77
CA ARG A 273 -1.43 17.09 -44.45
C ARG A 273 -1.46 18.62 -44.53
N GLY A 274 -0.43 19.28 -43.98
CA GLY A 274 -0.39 20.73 -43.85
C GLY A 274 -1.43 21.32 -42.84
N ARG A 275 -1.81 20.53 -41.84
CA ARG A 275 -2.75 20.91 -40.79
C ARG A 275 -2.04 20.89 -39.41
N PRO A 276 -2.56 21.57 -38.39
CA PRO A 276 -2.10 21.37 -37.04
C PRO A 276 -2.17 19.87 -36.64
N PRO A 277 -1.16 19.33 -35.92
CA PRO A 277 -1.08 17.91 -35.63
C PRO A 277 -2.34 17.34 -34.96
N PHE A 278 -2.94 18.04 -34.02
CA PHE A 278 -4.13 17.60 -33.28
C PHE A 278 -5.42 17.51 -34.14
N GLU A 279 -5.44 18.00 -35.40
CA GLU A 279 -6.56 17.83 -36.33
C GLU A 279 -6.52 16.49 -37.07
N ALA A 280 -5.44 15.73 -36.93
CA ALA A 280 -5.28 14.47 -37.68
C ALA A 280 -6.26 13.38 -37.24
N GLY A 281 -6.65 13.37 -35.97
CA GLY A 281 -7.43 12.27 -35.38
C GLY A 281 -6.56 11.03 -35.12
N CYS A 282 -7.03 10.14 -34.24
CA CYS A 282 -6.27 9.00 -33.77
C CYS A 282 -6.53 7.68 -34.47
N SER A 283 -7.26 7.66 -35.57
CA SER A 283 -7.63 6.42 -36.28
C SER A 283 -7.58 6.55 -37.80
N SER A 284 -6.67 7.39 -38.29
CA SER A 284 -6.49 7.62 -39.73
C SER A 284 -5.43 6.71 -40.34
N LYS A 285 -4.67 5.96 -39.58
CA LYS A 285 -3.69 4.96 -40.01
C LYS A 285 -3.98 3.63 -39.28
N ASP A 286 -3.42 2.53 -39.78
CA ASP A 286 -3.64 1.19 -39.26
C ASP A 286 -2.56 0.75 -38.24
N THR A 287 -1.51 1.55 -38.07
CA THR A 287 -0.35 1.20 -37.24
C THR A 287 0.05 2.34 -36.31
N ASP A 288 0.61 1.97 -35.19
CA ASP A 288 1.37 2.81 -34.26
C ASP A 288 2.80 2.25 -34.17
N PHE A 289 3.60 2.63 -33.15
CA PHE A 289 4.98 2.21 -33.05
C PHE A 289 5.34 1.67 -31.66
N LEU A 290 6.07 0.57 -31.64
CA LEU A 290 6.86 0.13 -30.52
C LEU A 290 8.20 0.88 -30.53
N HIS A 291 8.53 1.57 -29.43
CA HIS A 291 9.82 2.18 -29.19
C HIS A 291 10.74 1.13 -28.54
N VAL A 292 11.89 0.88 -29.16
CA VAL A 292 12.97 0.04 -28.63
C VAL A 292 14.05 0.96 -28.12
N THR A 293 14.27 1.02 -26.83
CA THR A 293 15.27 1.89 -26.21
C THR A 293 16.39 1.10 -25.54
N ASN A 294 17.65 1.52 -25.74
CA ASN A 294 18.81 0.91 -25.10
C ASN A 294 19.22 1.74 -23.87
N TRP A 295 18.60 1.44 -22.73
CA TRP A 295 18.85 2.16 -21.49
C TRP A 295 20.24 1.88 -20.92
N LYS A 296 20.81 0.69 -21.16
CA LYS A 296 22.16 0.36 -20.68
C LYS A 296 23.23 1.19 -21.37
N LYS A 297 23.10 1.37 -22.68
CA LYS A 297 23.99 2.27 -23.42
C LYS A 297 23.77 3.73 -23.03
N ALA A 298 22.54 4.12 -22.74
CA ALA A 298 22.25 5.46 -22.20
C ALA A 298 22.92 5.69 -20.84
N GLU A 299 22.88 4.71 -19.95
CA GLU A 299 23.61 4.73 -18.68
C GLU A 299 25.13 4.88 -18.89
N GLU A 300 25.71 4.16 -19.83
CA GLU A 300 27.13 4.27 -20.16
C GLU A 300 27.50 5.69 -20.63
N LEU A 301 26.67 6.34 -21.43
CA LEU A 301 26.87 7.72 -21.86
C LEU A 301 26.80 8.72 -20.69
N VAL A 302 25.87 8.49 -19.76
CA VAL A 302 25.78 9.28 -18.52
C VAL A 302 27.05 9.11 -17.69
N GLN A 303 27.48 7.87 -17.46
CA GLN A 303 28.71 7.56 -16.69
C GLN A 303 29.98 8.11 -17.35
N ALA A 304 30.00 8.15 -18.68
CA ALA A 304 31.11 8.73 -19.45
C ALA A 304 31.11 10.27 -19.49
N GLY A 305 30.12 10.92 -18.82
CA GLY A 305 30.00 12.37 -18.79
C GLY A 305 29.58 13.01 -20.14
N LYS A 306 28.96 12.24 -21.04
CA LYS A 306 28.52 12.69 -22.37
C LYS A 306 27.12 13.24 -22.39
N VAL A 307 26.41 13.19 -21.26
CA VAL A 307 25.03 13.65 -21.10
C VAL A 307 25.01 14.84 -20.13
N LYS A 308 24.28 15.88 -20.47
CA LYS A 308 24.11 17.05 -19.60
C LYS A 308 22.95 16.84 -18.63
N LYS A 309 23.03 17.54 -17.50
CA LYS A 309 21.91 17.65 -16.57
C LYS A 309 21.05 18.84 -16.90
N GLU A 310 19.74 18.58 -16.82
CA GLU A 310 18.71 19.60 -16.76
C GLU A 310 17.88 19.33 -15.49
N ARG A 311 17.61 20.36 -14.69
CA ARG A 311 16.83 20.23 -13.44
C ARG A 311 17.33 19.10 -12.52
N ASP A 312 18.66 19.00 -12.36
CA ASP A 312 19.38 17.99 -11.56
C ASP A 312 19.29 16.54 -12.07
N THR A 313 18.59 16.26 -13.17
CA THR A 313 18.47 14.94 -13.81
C THR A 313 19.19 14.96 -15.15
N TYR A 314 19.80 13.86 -15.57
CA TYR A 314 20.41 13.77 -16.88
C TYR A 314 19.35 13.77 -17.97
N PHE A 315 19.56 14.55 -19.03
CA PHE A 315 18.61 14.66 -20.14
C PHE A 315 19.31 14.32 -21.46
N ILE A 316 18.80 13.31 -22.15
CA ILE A 316 19.30 12.85 -23.44
C ILE A 316 18.35 13.35 -24.53
N PRO A 317 18.71 14.39 -25.28
CA PRO A 317 17.88 14.88 -26.38
C PRO A 317 17.70 13.82 -27.47
N MET A 318 16.59 13.85 -28.16
CA MET A 318 16.24 12.87 -29.18
C MET A 318 17.30 12.78 -30.30
N GLU A 319 17.88 13.90 -30.70
CA GLU A 319 18.96 13.94 -31.70
C GLU A 319 20.20 13.16 -31.22
N GLN A 320 20.54 13.29 -29.94
CA GLN A 320 21.64 12.52 -29.34
C GLN A 320 21.26 11.04 -29.25
N ALA A 321 20.02 10.73 -28.87
CA ALA A 321 19.55 9.37 -28.78
C ALA A 321 19.61 8.64 -30.14
N ILE A 322 19.22 9.32 -31.22
CA ILE A 322 19.32 8.82 -32.59
C ILE A 322 20.78 8.61 -32.99
N ALA A 323 21.61 9.64 -32.81
CA ALA A 323 23.01 9.60 -33.21
C ALA A 323 23.81 8.51 -32.50
N GLU A 324 23.50 8.24 -31.24
CA GLU A 324 24.13 7.20 -30.43
C GLU A 324 23.44 5.82 -30.61
N GLY A 325 22.36 5.71 -31.39
CA GLY A 325 21.61 4.46 -31.59
C GLY A 325 20.98 3.93 -30.32
N LEU A 326 20.34 4.82 -29.54
CA LEU A 326 19.62 4.48 -28.31
C LEU A 326 18.14 4.17 -28.56
N ILE A 327 17.59 4.56 -29.71
CA ILE A 327 16.17 4.45 -30.00
C ILE A 327 15.92 3.95 -31.42
N TYR A 328 14.95 3.05 -31.57
CA TYR A 328 14.42 2.52 -32.83
C TYR A 328 12.93 2.38 -32.73
N LEU A 329 12.24 2.38 -33.87
CA LEU A 329 10.80 2.15 -33.99
C LEU A 329 10.49 0.85 -34.72
N ILE A 330 9.49 0.12 -34.26
CA ILE A 330 8.91 -1.03 -34.98
C ILE A 330 7.43 -0.75 -35.17
N PRO A 331 6.88 -0.83 -36.41
CA PRO A 331 5.45 -0.74 -36.59
C PRO A 331 4.71 -1.84 -35.82
N GLU A 332 3.61 -1.47 -35.18
CA GLU A 332 2.75 -2.40 -34.45
C GLU A 332 1.27 -2.16 -34.74
N PRO A 333 0.38 -3.13 -34.42
CA PRO A 333 -1.05 -2.97 -34.64
C PRO A 333 -1.64 -1.74 -33.98
N LYS A 334 -2.66 -1.17 -34.60
CA LYS A 334 -3.30 0.09 -34.21
C LYS A 334 -3.84 0.10 -32.80
N SER A 335 -3.61 1.22 -32.12
CA SER A 335 -4.04 1.47 -30.72
C SER A 335 -3.51 0.39 -29.77
N PRO A 336 -2.19 0.19 -29.71
CA PRO A 336 -1.59 -0.78 -28.80
C PRO A 336 -1.82 -0.34 -27.35
N HIS A 337 -1.72 -1.32 -26.43
CA HIS A 337 -1.68 -1.07 -25.01
C HIS A 337 -0.64 -1.96 -24.34
N GLY A 338 -0.75 -3.28 -24.47
CA GLY A 338 0.24 -4.21 -23.91
C GLY A 338 1.54 -4.21 -24.71
N VAL A 339 2.65 -4.14 -23.98
CA VAL A 339 3.97 -4.52 -24.43
C VAL A 339 4.61 -5.33 -23.31
N ASP A 340 4.77 -6.63 -23.54
CA ASP A 340 5.07 -7.59 -22.48
C ASP A 340 6.27 -8.46 -22.92
N VAL A 341 7.37 -8.39 -22.17
CA VAL A 341 8.58 -9.17 -22.43
C VAL A 341 8.45 -10.56 -21.83
N THR A 342 8.67 -11.59 -22.65
CA THR A 342 8.57 -12.97 -22.17
C THR A 342 9.53 -13.27 -21.02
N PRO A 343 9.21 -14.22 -20.11
CA PRO A 343 10.06 -14.55 -18.95
C PRO A 343 11.53 -14.88 -19.28
N ASP A 344 11.74 -15.49 -20.46
CA ASP A 344 13.07 -15.80 -20.98
C ASP A 344 13.75 -14.62 -21.70
N GLY A 345 13.03 -13.50 -21.86
CA GLY A 345 13.52 -12.29 -22.52
C GLY A 345 13.77 -12.39 -24.01
N GLN A 346 13.31 -13.47 -24.68
CA GLN A 346 13.55 -13.71 -26.10
C GLN A 346 12.55 -13.03 -27.03
N TYR A 347 11.35 -12.77 -26.52
CA TYR A 347 10.27 -12.21 -27.32
C TYR A 347 9.63 -11.01 -26.62
N ILE A 348 9.05 -10.14 -27.43
CA ILE A 348 8.24 -9.01 -27.02
C ILE A 348 6.87 -9.21 -27.65
N ILE A 349 5.81 -9.30 -26.83
CA ILE A 349 4.43 -9.47 -27.28
C ILE A 349 3.74 -8.11 -27.23
N VAL A 350 3.20 -7.68 -28.35
CA VAL A 350 2.47 -6.41 -28.46
C VAL A 350 1.02 -6.66 -28.86
N SER A 351 0.11 -5.85 -28.31
CA SER A 351 -1.33 -6.00 -28.44
C SER A 351 -1.96 -4.70 -28.93
N GLY A 352 -2.68 -4.74 -30.04
CA GLY A 352 -3.41 -3.59 -30.58
C GLY A 352 -4.91 -3.74 -30.43
N LYS A 353 -5.56 -2.83 -29.72
CA LYS A 353 -7.02 -2.91 -29.40
C LYS A 353 -7.94 -2.93 -30.65
N LEU A 354 -7.48 -2.39 -31.77
CA LEU A 354 -8.23 -2.34 -33.01
C LEU A 354 -7.80 -3.43 -34.04
N ASP A 355 -6.92 -4.34 -33.61
CA ASP A 355 -6.54 -5.53 -34.36
C ASP A 355 -7.00 -6.79 -33.61
N SER A 356 -7.20 -7.90 -34.31
CA SER A 356 -7.62 -9.16 -33.68
C SER A 356 -6.45 -10.07 -33.29
N HIS A 357 -5.21 -9.63 -33.56
CA HIS A 357 -3.99 -10.40 -33.30
C HIS A 357 -3.13 -9.77 -32.22
N VAL A 358 -2.36 -10.61 -31.54
CA VAL A 358 -1.14 -10.19 -30.89
C VAL A 358 0.04 -10.48 -31.78
N SER A 359 1.03 -9.59 -31.81
CA SER A 359 2.27 -9.75 -32.56
C SER A 359 3.40 -10.10 -31.63
N VAL A 360 4.16 -11.13 -31.97
CA VAL A 360 5.31 -11.62 -31.19
C VAL A 360 6.58 -11.27 -31.96
N TYR A 361 7.38 -10.36 -31.41
CA TYR A 361 8.64 -9.94 -32.01
C TYR A 361 9.81 -10.69 -31.35
N SER A 362 10.76 -11.15 -32.17
CA SER A 362 11.99 -11.80 -31.70
C SER A 362 13.05 -10.76 -31.39
N PHE A 363 13.56 -10.76 -30.17
CA PHE A 363 14.65 -9.85 -29.78
C PHE A 363 15.94 -10.12 -30.57
N GLU A 364 16.26 -11.39 -30.82
CA GLU A 364 17.42 -11.75 -31.67
C GLU A 364 17.31 -11.10 -33.06
N LYS A 365 16.13 -11.15 -33.69
CA LYS A 365 15.91 -10.52 -35.00
C LYS A 365 15.96 -8.99 -34.91
N ILE A 366 15.50 -8.39 -33.81
CA ILE A 366 15.63 -6.95 -33.56
C ILE A 366 17.11 -6.57 -33.53
N GLN A 367 17.94 -7.30 -32.76
CA GLN A 367 19.39 -7.07 -32.71
C GLN A 367 20.07 -7.23 -34.06
N GLN A 368 19.68 -8.25 -34.81
CA GLN A 368 20.18 -8.49 -36.15
C GLN A 368 19.84 -7.33 -37.10
N ALA A 369 18.57 -6.88 -37.10
CA ALA A 369 18.13 -5.76 -37.94
C ALA A 369 18.90 -4.46 -37.61
N ILE A 370 19.14 -4.20 -36.32
CA ILE A 370 19.93 -3.04 -35.89
C ILE A 370 21.39 -3.17 -36.39
N ALA A 371 22.03 -4.33 -36.20
CA ALA A 371 23.40 -4.57 -36.57
C ALA A 371 23.64 -4.50 -38.10
N GLU A 372 22.67 -4.95 -38.88
CA GLU A 372 22.73 -4.93 -40.36
C GLU A 372 22.27 -3.59 -40.96
N GLY A 373 21.71 -2.67 -40.14
CA GLY A 373 21.11 -1.42 -40.63
C GLY A 373 19.84 -1.67 -41.52
N ASN A 374 19.10 -2.73 -41.21
CA ASN A 374 17.90 -3.08 -41.96
C ASN A 374 16.72 -2.20 -41.50
N PHE A 375 16.59 -1.03 -42.14
CA PHE A 375 15.56 -0.05 -41.86
C PHE A 375 14.74 0.24 -43.13
N GLU A 376 13.43 0.39 -42.98
CA GLU A 376 12.52 0.76 -44.08
C GLU A 376 12.39 2.27 -44.26
N GLY A 377 13.13 3.06 -43.48
CA GLY A 377 13.14 4.51 -43.51
C GLY A 377 13.26 5.09 -42.10
N THR A 378 12.78 6.31 -41.97
CA THR A 378 12.73 7.00 -40.65
C THR A 378 11.34 7.58 -40.47
N ASP A 379 10.96 7.79 -39.22
CA ASP A 379 9.79 8.60 -38.88
C ASP A 379 10.05 10.10 -39.20
N PRO A 380 9.04 10.99 -39.07
CA PRO A 380 9.22 12.43 -39.34
C PRO A 380 10.24 13.11 -38.39
N TYR A 381 10.65 12.47 -37.32
CA TYR A 381 11.65 12.98 -36.36
C TYR A 381 13.05 12.41 -36.58
N GLY A 382 13.20 11.52 -37.58
CA GLY A 382 14.49 10.95 -37.97
C GLY A 382 14.86 9.64 -37.28
N ILE A 383 13.95 9.02 -36.52
CA ILE A 383 14.21 7.76 -35.83
C ILE A 383 14.11 6.61 -36.86
N PRO A 384 15.11 5.70 -36.91
CA PRO A 384 15.07 4.56 -37.83
C PRO A 384 13.90 3.61 -37.54
N ILE A 385 13.20 3.18 -38.56
CA ILE A 385 12.09 2.24 -38.51
C ILE A 385 12.57 0.86 -38.95
N ILE A 386 12.54 -0.12 -38.04
CA ILE A 386 12.83 -1.52 -38.33
C ILE A 386 11.55 -2.12 -38.96
N PRO A 387 11.62 -2.78 -40.14
CA PRO A 387 10.44 -3.37 -40.73
C PRO A 387 9.81 -4.43 -39.83
N MET A 388 8.51 -4.35 -39.59
CA MET A 388 7.78 -5.32 -38.74
C MET A 388 8.05 -6.76 -39.19
N GLN A 389 8.02 -7.05 -40.48
CA GLN A 389 8.22 -8.39 -41.00
C GLN A 389 9.64 -8.94 -40.78
N ALA A 390 10.62 -8.07 -40.62
CA ALA A 390 12.00 -8.49 -40.37
C ALA A 390 12.17 -9.06 -38.93
N VAL A 391 11.34 -8.62 -38.01
CA VAL A 391 11.46 -8.97 -36.56
C VAL A 391 10.33 -9.87 -36.08
N LEU A 392 9.27 -10.02 -36.86
CA LEU A 392 8.12 -10.84 -36.49
C LEU A 392 8.53 -12.31 -36.33
N HIS A 393 8.16 -12.89 -35.18
CA HIS A 393 8.22 -14.34 -34.94
C HIS A 393 6.90 -14.97 -35.39
N THR A 394 5.77 -14.52 -34.84
CA THR A 394 4.43 -14.99 -35.19
C THR A 394 3.37 -13.94 -34.87
N GLN A 395 2.20 -14.10 -35.46
CA GLN A 395 0.98 -13.39 -35.07
C GLN A 395 -0.08 -14.42 -34.68
N VAL A 396 -0.74 -14.19 -33.55
CA VAL A 396 -1.78 -15.09 -33.04
C VAL A 396 -3.13 -14.38 -33.07
N GLN A 397 -4.06 -14.91 -33.82
CA GLN A 397 -5.42 -14.37 -33.90
C GLN A 397 -6.20 -14.77 -32.65
N LEU A 398 -6.38 -13.85 -31.72
CA LEU A 398 -7.04 -14.09 -30.45
C LEU A 398 -8.51 -13.70 -30.42
N GLY A 399 -8.89 -12.59 -31.03
CA GLY A 399 -10.23 -12.00 -30.95
C GLY A 399 -10.17 -10.48 -30.86
N LEU A 400 -11.27 -9.83 -30.54
CA LEU A 400 -11.35 -8.37 -30.59
C LEU A 400 -10.86 -7.70 -29.29
N GLY A 401 -10.00 -6.74 -29.49
CA GLY A 401 -9.49 -5.89 -28.40
C GLY A 401 -8.40 -6.51 -27.56
N PRO A 402 -7.37 -7.19 -28.14
CA PRO A 402 -6.20 -7.60 -27.36
C PRO A 402 -5.58 -6.39 -26.67
N LEU A 403 -5.32 -6.50 -25.34
CA LEU A 403 -4.90 -5.34 -24.58
C LEU A 403 -3.61 -5.56 -23.79
N HIS A 404 -3.53 -6.57 -22.93
CA HIS A 404 -2.40 -6.83 -22.03
C HIS A 404 -2.14 -8.33 -21.94
N THR A 405 -0.86 -8.72 -21.89
CA THR A 405 -0.43 -10.12 -21.87
C THR A 405 0.30 -10.46 -20.58
N GLN A 406 0.11 -11.67 -20.07
CA GLN A 406 0.85 -12.23 -18.94
C GLN A 406 1.19 -13.70 -19.20
N PHE A 407 2.14 -14.24 -18.45
CA PHE A 407 2.78 -15.51 -18.76
C PHE A 407 2.44 -16.62 -17.76
N ASP A 408 2.51 -17.87 -18.23
CA ASP A 408 2.39 -19.10 -17.44
C ASP A 408 3.79 -19.55 -16.98
N SER A 409 3.86 -20.36 -15.94
CA SER A 409 5.06 -21.13 -15.58
C SER A 409 5.50 -22.14 -16.65
N LYS A 410 4.60 -22.49 -17.56
CA LYS A 410 4.90 -23.32 -18.73
C LYS A 410 5.49 -22.48 -19.84
N PRO A 411 6.65 -22.85 -20.40
CA PRO A 411 7.23 -22.11 -21.51
C PRO A 411 6.26 -21.94 -22.68
N CYS A 412 6.36 -20.82 -23.37
CA CYS A 412 5.57 -20.46 -24.55
C CYS A 412 4.07 -20.24 -24.30
N ILE A 413 3.57 -20.34 -23.06
CA ILE A 413 2.15 -20.13 -22.77
C ILE A 413 1.94 -18.69 -22.24
N ALA A 414 0.98 -18.01 -22.85
CA ALA A 414 0.58 -16.68 -22.43
C ALA A 414 -0.95 -16.52 -22.35
N TYR A 415 -1.35 -15.49 -21.64
CA TYR A 415 -2.74 -15.06 -21.46
C TYR A 415 -2.87 -13.61 -21.89
N THR A 416 -3.83 -13.31 -22.76
CA THR A 416 -4.11 -11.93 -23.18
C THR A 416 -5.57 -11.57 -22.91
N SER A 417 -5.77 -10.39 -22.35
CA SER A 417 -7.09 -9.80 -22.19
C SER A 417 -7.66 -9.33 -23.52
N LEU A 418 -8.94 -9.64 -23.77
CA LEU A 418 -9.70 -9.22 -24.95
C LEU A 418 -10.77 -8.23 -24.50
N TYR A 419 -10.45 -6.94 -24.55
CA TYR A 419 -11.31 -5.87 -24.03
C TYR A 419 -12.69 -5.85 -24.67
N VAL A 420 -12.77 -5.94 -26.00
CA VAL A 420 -14.04 -5.86 -26.75
C VAL A 420 -14.83 -7.15 -26.60
N ASP A 421 -14.19 -8.31 -26.68
CA ASP A 421 -14.84 -9.62 -26.55
C ASP A 421 -15.20 -9.97 -25.10
N SER A 422 -14.70 -9.22 -24.11
CA SER A 422 -14.87 -9.53 -22.68
C SER A 422 -14.41 -10.97 -22.36
N MET A 423 -13.21 -11.32 -22.77
CA MET A 423 -12.64 -12.67 -22.61
C MET A 423 -11.16 -12.60 -22.19
N VAL A 424 -10.68 -13.69 -21.62
CA VAL A 424 -9.26 -14.02 -21.51
C VAL A 424 -8.95 -15.12 -22.53
N ALA A 425 -7.90 -14.94 -23.32
CA ALA A 425 -7.39 -15.95 -24.24
C ALA A 425 -6.10 -16.57 -23.72
N LYS A 426 -6.02 -17.90 -23.66
CA LYS A 426 -4.81 -18.71 -23.39
C LYS A 426 -4.27 -19.20 -24.73
N TYR A 427 -2.99 -19.02 -24.99
CA TYR A 427 -2.38 -19.42 -26.27
C TYR A 427 -0.91 -19.77 -26.13
N ASP A 428 -0.42 -20.53 -27.09
CA ASP A 428 1.01 -20.79 -27.30
C ASP A 428 1.56 -19.76 -28.28
N TYR A 429 2.45 -18.89 -27.81
CA TYR A 429 3.02 -17.81 -28.63
C TYR A 429 4.19 -18.28 -29.50
N CYS A 430 4.80 -19.42 -29.19
CA CYS A 430 5.84 -20.02 -30.04
C CYS A 430 5.24 -20.71 -31.27
N GLU A 431 4.14 -21.46 -31.09
CA GLU A 431 3.43 -22.16 -32.17
C GLU A 431 2.36 -21.29 -32.84
N GLY A 432 1.99 -20.16 -32.25
CA GLY A 432 0.94 -19.29 -32.79
C GLY A 432 -0.48 -19.89 -32.66
N LYS A 433 -0.77 -20.63 -31.59
CA LYS A 433 -1.97 -21.43 -31.43
C LYS A 433 -2.80 -21.02 -30.21
N VAL A 434 -4.08 -20.74 -30.42
CA VAL A 434 -5.05 -20.55 -29.33
C VAL A 434 -5.37 -21.88 -28.66
N LEU A 435 -5.28 -21.95 -27.34
CA LEU A 435 -5.52 -23.15 -26.53
C LEU A 435 -6.87 -23.13 -25.82
N ASP A 436 -7.27 -21.95 -25.30
CA ASP A 436 -8.53 -21.78 -24.58
C ASP A 436 -8.98 -20.32 -24.58
N LYS A 437 -10.28 -20.10 -24.35
CA LYS A 437 -10.85 -18.76 -24.11
C LYS A 437 -11.91 -18.85 -23.02
N LEU A 438 -11.89 -17.89 -22.11
CA LEU A 438 -12.84 -17.79 -21.01
C LEU A 438 -13.56 -16.45 -21.05
N ALA A 439 -14.89 -16.48 -21.07
CA ALA A 439 -15.69 -15.26 -20.91
C ALA A 439 -15.63 -14.73 -19.47
N ILE A 440 -15.49 -13.43 -19.36
CA ILE A 440 -15.46 -12.69 -18.09
C ILE A 440 -16.46 -11.53 -18.11
N HIS A 441 -16.59 -10.73 -17.04
CA HIS A 441 -17.66 -9.72 -16.89
C HIS A 441 -17.16 -8.42 -16.27
N TYR A 442 -16.94 -7.32 -17.05
CA TYR A 442 -16.95 -7.14 -18.51
C TYR A 442 -15.83 -6.18 -18.91
N ASN A 443 -15.51 -6.13 -20.21
CA ASN A 443 -14.51 -5.20 -20.74
C ASN A 443 -13.23 -5.21 -19.93
N ILE A 444 -12.53 -6.34 -19.96
CA ILE A 444 -11.28 -6.53 -19.23
C ILE A 444 -10.21 -5.56 -19.76
N GLY A 445 -9.63 -4.79 -18.82
CA GLY A 445 -8.41 -4.03 -19.09
C GLY A 445 -7.19 -4.92 -18.94
N HIS A 446 -6.44 -4.71 -17.88
CA HIS A 446 -5.29 -5.55 -17.57
C HIS A 446 -5.69 -6.91 -17.00
N LEU A 447 -4.72 -7.81 -16.98
CA LEU A 447 -4.75 -9.06 -16.26
C LEU A 447 -3.38 -9.30 -15.61
N MET A 448 -3.33 -10.15 -14.59
CA MET A 448 -2.08 -10.52 -13.93
C MET A 448 -2.11 -12.00 -13.58
N THR A 449 -1.10 -12.75 -13.99
CA THR A 449 -0.79 -14.05 -13.39
C THR A 449 0.06 -13.86 -12.14
N MET A 450 0.04 -14.81 -11.24
CA MET A 450 0.87 -14.72 -10.03
C MET A 450 2.35 -14.72 -10.43
N GLU A 451 3.09 -13.71 -9.96
CA GLU A 451 4.49 -13.45 -10.33
C GLU A 451 4.73 -13.29 -11.85
N GLY A 452 3.71 -12.81 -12.58
CA GLY A 452 3.64 -12.86 -14.03
C GLY A 452 4.64 -12.00 -14.79
N ASP A 453 5.15 -10.92 -14.19
CA ASP A 453 6.16 -10.05 -14.80
C ASP A 453 7.59 -10.55 -14.58
N THR A 454 7.78 -11.67 -13.85
CA THR A 454 9.09 -12.18 -13.48
C THR A 454 9.63 -13.19 -14.50
N VAL A 455 10.87 -13.62 -14.29
CA VAL A 455 11.48 -14.73 -15.03
C VAL A 455 10.94 -16.11 -14.61
N GLU A 456 10.22 -16.21 -13.49
CA GLU A 456 9.64 -17.43 -12.93
C GLU A 456 8.15 -17.22 -12.56
N PRO A 457 7.26 -16.98 -13.53
CA PRO A 457 5.83 -16.82 -13.26
C PRO A 457 5.23 -18.11 -12.67
N ASP A 458 4.22 -17.96 -11.79
CA ASP A 458 3.48 -19.08 -11.20
C ASP A 458 2.20 -19.38 -12.02
N GLY A 459 2.02 -20.61 -12.43
CA GLY A 459 0.95 -21.06 -13.30
C GLY A 459 -0.36 -21.45 -12.61
N LYS A 460 -0.70 -20.90 -11.42
CA LYS A 460 -1.91 -21.31 -10.68
C LYS A 460 -3.12 -20.43 -10.92
N TYR A 461 -2.93 -19.12 -10.77
CA TYR A 461 -4.03 -18.16 -10.78
C TYR A 461 -3.74 -16.99 -11.70
N LEU A 462 -4.83 -16.43 -12.22
CA LEU A 462 -4.86 -15.18 -12.98
C LEU A 462 -5.97 -14.29 -12.42
N VAL A 463 -5.69 -13.01 -12.26
CA VAL A 463 -6.69 -11.98 -11.92
C VAL A 463 -7.02 -11.18 -13.16
N ALA A 464 -8.30 -11.13 -13.53
CA ALA A 464 -8.83 -10.31 -14.61
C ALA A 464 -9.43 -9.02 -14.05
N LEU A 465 -8.99 -7.86 -14.56
CA LEU A 465 -9.41 -6.55 -14.07
C LEU A 465 -10.45 -5.95 -15.03
N ASN A 466 -11.72 -6.10 -14.66
CA ASN A 466 -12.83 -5.69 -15.50
C ASN A 466 -13.20 -4.22 -15.29
N LYS A 467 -13.38 -3.49 -16.37
CA LYS A 467 -13.66 -2.05 -16.35
C LYS A 467 -15.16 -1.72 -16.22
N LEU A 468 -16.02 -2.67 -16.55
CA LEU A 468 -17.48 -2.51 -16.44
C LEU A 468 -18.09 -3.73 -15.75
N ALA A 469 -19.03 -3.50 -14.83
CA ALA A 469 -19.74 -4.56 -14.13
C ALA A 469 -21.22 -4.17 -13.83
N ILE A 470 -21.84 -3.45 -14.76
CA ILE A 470 -23.12 -2.74 -14.57
C ILE A 470 -24.24 -3.65 -14.11
N ASP A 471 -24.41 -4.80 -14.75
CA ASP A 471 -25.50 -5.74 -14.48
C ASP A 471 -25.25 -6.67 -13.31
N ARG A 472 -24.02 -6.73 -12.79
CA ARG A 472 -23.64 -7.64 -11.71
C ARG A 472 -23.85 -7.04 -10.34
N PHE A 473 -23.57 -5.75 -10.18
CA PHE A 473 -23.60 -5.04 -8.90
C PHE A 473 -24.61 -3.88 -8.90
N ASN A 474 -25.62 -3.97 -9.74
CA ASN A 474 -26.62 -2.93 -9.93
C ASN A 474 -27.29 -2.39 -8.64
N PRO A 475 -27.58 -3.23 -7.61
CA PRO A 475 -28.18 -2.74 -6.37
C PRO A 475 -27.31 -1.79 -5.54
N VAL A 476 -25.98 -1.67 -5.80
CA VAL A 476 -25.12 -0.81 -5.00
C VAL A 476 -25.14 0.67 -5.42
N GLY A 477 -25.88 1.02 -6.46
CA GLY A 477 -26.13 2.41 -6.82
C GLY A 477 -25.76 2.75 -8.28
N PRO A 478 -25.83 4.04 -8.63
CA PRO A 478 -25.57 4.52 -10.00
C PRO A 478 -24.10 4.41 -10.42
N LEU A 479 -23.17 4.44 -9.45
CA LEU A 479 -21.77 4.11 -9.67
C LEU A 479 -21.60 2.61 -9.48
N HIS A 480 -21.62 1.88 -10.56
CA HIS A 480 -21.38 0.45 -10.56
C HIS A 480 -19.91 0.18 -10.26
N PRO A 481 -19.59 -0.69 -9.32
CA PRO A 481 -18.22 -1.03 -9.02
C PRO A 481 -17.62 -1.79 -10.20
N GLN A 482 -16.35 -1.52 -10.47
CA GLN A 482 -15.51 -2.42 -11.25
C GLN A 482 -15.25 -3.69 -10.45
N ASN A 483 -14.77 -4.75 -11.09
CA ASN A 483 -14.52 -5.99 -10.37
C ASN A 483 -13.23 -6.66 -10.82
N HIS A 484 -12.59 -7.34 -9.88
CA HIS A 484 -11.52 -8.27 -10.18
C HIS A 484 -12.08 -9.70 -10.13
N GLN A 485 -11.83 -10.48 -11.19
CA GLN A 485 -12.23 -11.87 -11.24
C GLN A 485 -11.01 -12.80 -11.14
N LEU A 486 -11.08 -13.78 -10.23
CA LEU A 486 -10.06 -14.79 -10.06
C LEU A 486 -10.33 -15.96 -10.98
N ILE A 487 -9.31 -16.38 -11.70
CA ILE A 487 -9.33 -17.48 -12.66
C ILE A 487 -8.26 -18.50 -12.27
N ASP A 488 -8.65 -19.76 -12.19
CA ASP A 488 -7.72 -20.88 -12.09
C ASP A 488 -7.17 -21.22 -13.49
N ILE A 489 -5.85 -21.18 -13.63
CA ILE A 489 -5.13 -21.49 -14.86
C ILE A 489 -4.25 -22.73 -14.76
N SER A 490 -4.27 -23.43 -13.63
CA SER A 490 -3.43 -24.62 -13.36
C SER A 490 -3.73 -25.81 -14.28
N GLY A 491 -4.95 -25.85 -14.85
CA GLY A 491 -5.39 -26.91 -15.79
C GLY A 491 -5.22 -26.54 -17.25
N ASP A 492 -5.63 -27.47 -18.13
CA ASP A 492 -5.66 -27.20 -19.56
C ASP A 492 -6.71 -26.14 -19.93
N LYS A 493 -7.81 -26.13 -19.20
CA LYS A 493 -8.90 -25.15 -19.34
C LYS A 493 -8.93 -24.19 -18.16
N MET A 494 -9.16 -22.93 -18.48
CA MET A 494 -9.35 -21.87 -17.48
C MET A 494 -10.71 -22.03 -16.77
N GLN A 495 -10.74 -21.72 -15.48
CA GLN A 495 -11.96 -21.76 -14.68
C GLN A 495 -12.13 -20.48 -13.87
N LEU A 496 -13.25 -19.76 -14.04
CA LEU A 496 -13.61 -18.65 -13.17
C LEU A 496 -13.94 -19.17 -11.77
N LEU A 497 -13.29 -18.59 -10.75
CA LEU A 497 -13.43 -18.99 -9.34
C LEU A 497 -14.18 -17.97 -8.51
N TYR A 498 -13.90 -16.69 -8.68
CA TYR A 498 -14.42 -15.63 -7.79
C TYR A 498 -14.65 -14.32 -8.56
N ASP A 499 -15.54 -13.51 -8.00
CA ASP A 499 -15.93 -12.21 -8.56
C ASP A 499 -15.98 -11.19 -7.42
N MET A 500 -14.95 -10.33 -7.33
CA MET A 500 -14.77 -9.36 -6.26
C MET A 500 -15.09 -7.95 -6.75
N PRO A 501 -16.19 -7.32 -6.30
CA PRO A 501 -16.45 -5.92 -6.60
C PRO A 501 -15.43 -5.01 -5.91
N LEU A 502 -14.97 -3.99 -6.63
CA LEU A 502 -14.12 -2.93 -6.10
C LEU A 502 -14.84 -1.59 -6.25
N PRO A 503 -15.37 -1.01 -5.16
CA PRO A 503 -16.17 0.21 -5.21
C PRO A 503 -15.29 1.47 -5.29
N LEU A 504 -14.29 1.46 -6.17
CA LEU A 504 -13.33 2.54 -6.39
C LEU A 504 -13.33 2.93 -7.86
N GLY A 505 -13.01 4.20 -8.15
CA GLY A 505 -12.88 4.67 -9.51
C GLY A 505 -11.61 4.14 -10.18
N GLU A 506 -11.78 3.34 -11.20
CA GLU A 506 -10.74 2.83 -12.10
C GLU A 506 -9.53 2.12 -11.44
N PRO A 507 -9.73 1.07 -10.61
CA PRO A 507 -8.63 0.19 -10.28
C PRO A 507 -8.09 -0.41 -11.59
N HIS A 508 -6.77 -0.19 -11.88
CA HIS A 508 -6.27 -0.32 -13.23
C HIS A 508 -5.36 -1.53 -13.44
N TYR A 509 -4.38 -1.70 -12.57
CA TYR A 509 -3.37 -2.75 -12.66
C TYR A 509 -3.17 -3.44 -11.31
N VAL A 510 -2.54 -4.61 -11.32
CA VAL A 510 -2.20 -5.35 -10.10
C VAL A 510 -0.86 -6.06 -10.28
N ALA A 511 -0.02 -6.02 -9.27
CA ALA A 511 1.16 -6.87 -9.14
C ALA A 511 0.90 -7.90 -8.03
N ALA A 512 1.27 -9.16 -8.24
CA ALA A 512 0.97 -10.23 -7.30
C ALA A 512 2.22 -11.09 -7.00
N ILE A 513 2.50 -11.27 -5.72
CA ILE A 513 3.70 -11.93 -5.21
C ILE A 513 3.34 -13.05 -4.24
N ARG A 514 4.13 -14.08 -4.16
CA ARG A 514 4.05 -15.10 -3.11
C ARG A 514 4.19 -14.47 -1.73
N ALA A 515 3.26 -14.78 -0.85
CA ALA A 515 3.22 -14.19 0.49
C ALA A 515 4.45 -14.56 1.35
N ASP A 516 5.12 -15.68 1.06
CA ASP A 516 6.32 -16.10 1.78
C ASP A 516 7.60 -15.31 1.40
N LYS A 517 7.59 -14.58 0.28
CA LYS A 517 8.66 -13.64 -0.06
C LYS A 517 8.60 -12.35 0.76
N LEU A 518 7.44 -12.02 1.33
CA LEU A 518 7.24 -10.82 2.14
C LEU A 518 7.66 -11.08 3.59
N GLN A 519 8.35 -10.11 4.17
CA GLN A 519 8.83 -10.17 5.55
C GLN A 519 8.41 -8.90 6.30
N PRO A 520 7.11 -8.74 6.60
CA PRO A 520 6.61 -7.53 7.22
C PRO A 520 7.14 -7.37 8.65
N VAL A 521 7.40 -6.13 9.02
CA VAL A 521 7.77 -5.76 10.38
C VAL A 521 6.50 -5.56 11.20
N VAL A 522 6.31 -6.35 12.23
CA VAL A 522 5.14 -6.29 13.13
C VAL A 522 5.45 -5.62 14.45
N ARG A 523 6.72 -5.33 14.72
CA ARG A 523 7.20 -4.58 15.86
C ARG A 523 8.55 -3.93 15.55
N TYR A 524 8.64 -2.66 15.79
CA TYR A 524 9.85 -1.87 15.53
C TYR A 524 10.83 -1.90 16.69
N LYS A 525 12.05 -1.47 16.44
CA LYS A 525 13.01 -1.13 17.49
C LYS A 525 12.46 0.03 18.29
N SER A 526 12.73 0.04 19.60
CA SER A 526 12.24 1.10 20.48
C SER A 526 12.66 2.49 19.99
N GLY A 527 11.70 3.36 19.78
CA GLY A 527 11.87 4.71 19.30
C GLY A 527 12.07 4.85 17.80
N TRP A 528 11.69 3.84 17.00
CA TRP A 528 11.87 3.87 15.56
C TRP A 528 10.92 4.86 14.89
N ASP A 529 11.43 5.64 13.96
CA ASP A 529 10.66 6.39 12.99
C ASP A 529 10.69 5.63 11.66
N SER A 530 9.56 5.05 11.27
CA SER A 530 9.45 4.19 10.09
C SER A 530 9.52 4.96 8.77
N ARG A 531 9.33 6.28 8.77
CA ARG A 531 9.41 7.08 7.55
C ARG A 531 10.83 7.45 7.18
N THR A 532 11.66 7.69 8.20
CA THR A 532 13.08 8.03 8.03
C THR A 532 14.01 6.82 8.14
N ASP A 533 13.50 5.69 8.61
CA ASP A 533 14.26 4.47 8.94
C ASP A 533 15.40 4.73 9.94
N GLN A 534 15.10 5.54 10.95
CA GLN A 534 16.05 5.91 12.01
C GLN A 534 15.39 5.85 13.39
N VAL A 535 16.21 5.85 14.43
CA VAL A 535 15.71 6.08 15.79
C VAL A 535 15.38 7.56 15.93
N SER A 536 14.13 7.87 16.26
CA SER A 536 13.67 9.25 16.50
C SER A 536 14.49 9.94 17.61
N PRO A 537 14.88 11.20 17.41
CA PRO A 537 15.51 12.00 18.48
C PRO A 537 14.57 12.20 19.67
N TYR A 538 13.27 12.07 19.46
CA TYR A 538 12.22 12.24 20.49
C TYR A 538 11.84 10.93 21.22
N LYS A 539 12.59 9.86 20.97
CA LYS A 539 12.37 8.59 21.65
C LYS A 539 12.28 8.79 23.15
N THR A 540 11.15 8.39 23.73
CA THR A 540 10.86 8.53 25.15
C THR A 540 10.61 7.15 25.79
N ARG A 541 10.82 7.04 27.07
CA ARG A 541 10.53 5.84 27.87
C ARG A 541 9.79 6.23 29.15
N ALA A 542 9.09 5.27 29.72
CA ALA A 542 8.33 5.46 30.94
C ALA A 542 9.18 6.15 32.05
N GLY A 543 8.60 7.16 32.71
CA GLY A 543 9.21 7.96 33.72
C GLY A 543 10.26 8.98 33.23
N ARG A 544 10.27 9.24 31.91
CA ARG A 544 11.11 10.27 31.28
C ARG A 544 10.31 11.17 30.35
N GLU A 545 9.00 11.11 30.45
CA GLU A 545 8.10 11.99 29.71
C GLU A 545 8.32 13.43 30.18
N SER A 546 8.20 14.37 29.24
CA SER A 546 8.36 15.80 29.52
C SER A 546 7.39 16.64 28.71
N THR A 547 7.03 17.79 29.26
CA THR A 547 6.36 18.88 28.56
C THR A 547 7.14 20.14 28.82
N GLU A 548 7.68 20.74 27.76
CA GLU A 548 8.53 21.92 27.86
C GLU A 548 7.97 23.05 26.97
N ARG A 549 7.75 24.22 27.55
CA ARG A 549 7.35 25.42 26.83
C ARG A 549 8.53 26.39 26.75
N SER A 550 8.92 26.77 25.55
CA SER A 550 9.99 27.74 25.28
C SER A 550 9.55 28.79 24.30
N CYS A 551 10.08 30.00 24.39
CA CYS A 551 9.78 31.09 23.48
C CYS A 551 11.05 31.63 22.85
N ASP A 552 10.98 32.00 21.57
CA ASP A 552 12.06 32.69 20.87
C ASP A 552 12.13 34.19 21.23
N ALA A 553 13.11 34.89 20.66
CA ALA A 553 13.29 36.32 20.92
C ALA A 553 12.16 37.22 20.36
N ASP A 554 11.39 36.72 19.40
CA ASP A 554 10.25 37.41 18.77
C ASP A 554 8.94 37.13 19.51
N GLY A 555 8.98 36.25 20.56
CA GLY A 555 7.83 35.91 21.38
C GLY A 555 6.99 34.77 20.85
N ASN A 556 7.42 34.05 19.80
CA ASN A 556 6.77 32.83 19.36
C ASN A 556 7.14 31.70 20.31
N CYS A 557 6.14 31.00 20.82
CA CYS A 557 6.36 29.97 21.82
C CYS A 557 6.03 28.58 21.24
N THR A 558 6.81 27.59 21.66
CA THR A 558 6.61 26.19 21.32
C THR A 558 6.49 25.35 22.57
N VAL A 559 5.50 24.48 22.60
CA VAL A 559 5.31 23.44 23.63
C VAL A 559 5.72 22.10 23.00
N VAL A 560 6.81 21.52 23.48
CA VAL A 560 7.29 20.20 23.06
C VAL A 560 6.89 19.17 24.09
N VAL A 561 6.16 18.16 23.67
CA VAL A 561 5.68 17.04 24.49
C VAL A 561 6.38 15.77 24.06
N ASN A 562 7.22 15.21 24.93
CA ASN A 562 7.81 13.88 24.75
C ASN A 562 7.06 12.89 25.63
N GLY A 563 6.16 12.13 25.00
CA GLY A 563 5.25 11.25 25.71
C GLY A 563 5.41 9.77 25.34
N THR A 564 4.65 8.95 26.05
CA THR A 564 4.60 7.51 25.82
C THR A 564 3.18 7.01 25.70
N VAL A 565 2.99 5.94 24.95
CA VAL A 565 1.73 5.18 24.88
C VAL A 565 2.01 3.74 25.27
N ILE A 566 1.12 3.20 26.07
CA ILE A 566 1.05 1.79 26.44
C ILE A 566 -0.41 1.50 26.76
N ARG A 567 -0.85 0.23 26.72
CA ARG A 567 -2.24 -0.11 26.97
C ARG A 567 -2.86 0.68 28.12
N SER A 568 -3.97 1.34 27.79
CA SER A 568 -4.83 2.18 28.61
C SER A 568 -4.23 3.52 29.06
N HIS A 569 -3.03 3.89 28.60
CA HIS A 569 -2.45 5.19 28.95
C HIS A 569 -1.76 5.89 27.79
N ILE A 570 -2.02 7.19 27.71
CA ILE A 570 -1.19 8.17 27.01
C ILE A 570 -0.57 9.04 28.10
N THR A 571 0.73 9.16 28.13
CA THR A 571 1.45 9.98 29.12
C THR A 571 2.21 11.09 28.37
N PRO A 572 2.05 12.38 28.74
CA PRO A 572 1.23 12.91 29.85
C PRO A 572 -0.27 12.87 29.54
N GLU A 573 -1.12 12.84 30.56
CA GLU A 573 -2.58 12.95 30.47
C GLU A 573 -3.06 14.40 30.37
N ILE A 574 -2.21 15.36 30.73
CA ILE A 574 -2.49 16.80 30.66
C ILE A 574 -1.31 17.50 30.00
N ILE A 575 -1.64 18.26 28.96
CA ILE A 575 -0.72 19.14 28.24
C ILE A 575 -1.21 20.57 28.45
N GLU A 576 -0.33 21.50 28.78
CA GLU A 576 -0.67 22.92 28.92
C GLU A 576 0.00 23.75 27.83
N ALA A 577 -0.77 24.64 27.20
CA ALA A 577 -0.32 25.58 26.18
C ALA A 577 -1.04 26.92 26.34
N GLN A 578 -0.58 27.96 25.65
CA GLN A 578 -1.28 29.22 25.50
C GLN A 578 -1.72 29.44 24.06
N VAL A 579 -2.75 30.27 23.87
CA VAL A 579 -3.21 30.63 22.52
C VAL A 579 -2.05 31.20 21.72
N GLY A 580 -1.82 30.64 20.54
CA GLY A 580 -0.73 31.00 19.62
C GLY A 580 0.52 30.13 19.77
N ASP A 581 0.64 29.28 20.78
CA ASP A 581 1.76 28.35 20.89
C ASP A 581 1.74 27.32 19.75
N ALA A 582 2.89 27.03 19.19
CA ALA A 582 3.11 25.83 18.41
C ALA A 582 3.19 24.63 19.37
N VAL A 583 2.45 23.58 19.13
CA VAL A 583 2.44 22.36 19.95
C VAL A 583 3.00 21.21 19.12
N GLU A 584 4.07 20.60 19.62
CA GLU A 584 4.72 19.42 19.02
C GLU A 584 4.57 18.24 19.98
N ILE A 585 3.87 17.20 19.54
CA ILE A 585 3.62 15.99 20.34
C ILE A 585 4.34 14.82 19.72
N HIS A 586 5.26 14.21 20.48
CA HIS A 586 6.02 13.03 20.10
C HIS A 586 5.65 11.88 21.04
N LEU A 587 5.06 10.81 20.50
CA LEU A 587 4.62 9.67 21.30
C LEU A 587 5.39 8.40 20.92
N THR A 588 5.99 7.75 21.92
CA THR A 588 6.68 6.46 21.76
C THR A 588 5.79 5.33 22.27
N ASN A 589 5.52 4.35 21.43
CA ASN A 589 4.80 3.15 21.83
C ASN A 589 5.76 2.19 22.55
N LEU A 590 5.45 1.90 23.82
CA LEU A 590 6.26 1.07 24.72
C LEU A 590 5.92 -0.43 24.63
N GLU A 591 4.92 -0.82 23.85
CA GLU A 591 4.49 -2.21 23.75
C GLU A 591 5.59 -3.09 23.14
N ARG A 592 5.70 -4.30 23.64
CA ARG A 592 6.65 -5.32 23.18
C ARG A 592 5.96 -6.42 22.36
N ALA A 593 4.67 -6.62 22.57
CA ALA A 593 3.89 -7.58 21.81
C ALA A 593 3.69 -7.11 20.39
N GLN A 594 3.62 -8.08 19.46
CA GLN A 594 3.32 -7.81 18.06
C GLN A 594 1.90 -7.25 17.91
N ASP A 595 1.72 -6.37 16.93
CA ASP A 595 0.41 -5.83 16.56
C ASP A 595 -0.35 -5.17 17.74
N GLN A 596 0.37 -4.45 18.59
CA GLN A 596 -0.19 -3.64 19.66
C GLN A 596 -0.10 -2.16 19.32
N THR A 597 -0.76 -1.80 18.24
CA THR A 597 -0.87 -0.43 17.76
C THR A 597 -1.73 0.40 18.69
N HIS A 598 -1.30 1.63 18.94
CA HIS A 598 -2.10 2.67 19.58
C HIS A 598 -2.34 3.80 18.59
N GLY A 599 -3.45 4.50 18.76
CA GLY A 599 -3.72 5.70 18.02
C GLY A 599 -3.65 6.94 18.92
N PHE A 600 -3.67 8.09 18.28
CA PHE A 600 -3.85 9.38 18.95
C PHE A 600 -4.65 10.28 18.02
N ALA A 601 -5.71 10.89 18.53
CA ALA A 601 -6.44 11.94 17.83
C ALA A 601 -6.88 13.02 18.80
N MET A 602 -6.94 14.27 18.31
CA MET A 602 -7.36 15.43 19.08
C MET A 602 -8.46 16.18 18.33
N TYR A 603 -9.49 16.56 19.05
CA TYR A 603 -10.60 17.34 18.48
C TYR A 603 -10.12 18.67 17.90
N GLY A 604 -10.55 18.97 16.69
CA GLY A 604 -10.37 20.27 16.02
C GLY A 604 -8.97 20.54 15.45
N GLN A 605 -7.99 19.67 15.66
CA GLN A 605 -6.61 19.89 15.24
C GLN A 605 -6.19 19.18 13.96
N ASN A 606 -7.08 18.36 13.38
CA ASN A 606 -6.76 17.52 12.22
C ASN A 606 -5.47 16.71 12.43
N ALA A 607 -5.28 16.21 13.65
CA ALA A 607 -4.09 15.50 14.11
C ALA A 607 -4.48 14.06 14.43
N GLN A 608 -3.75 13.11 13.86
CA GLN A 608 -3.93 11.68 14.12
C GLN A 608 -2.59 10.96 13.99
N LEU A 609 -2.32 10.05 14.91
CA LEU A 609 -1.17 9.15 14.84
C LEU A 609 -1.66 7.71 14.82
N SER A 610 -0.97 6.87 14.06
CA SER A 610 -0.97 5.41 14.19
C SER A 610 0.42 5.01 14.66
N ILE A 611 0.51 4.43 15.86
CA ILE A 611 1.77 4.21 16.54
C ILE A 611 1.92 2.72 16.80
N GLU A 612 2.56 2.01 15.87
CA GLU A 612 2.84 0.58 16.00
C GLU A 612 3.85 0.31 17.15
N PRO A 613 3.90 -0.93 17.64
CA PRO A 613 4.80 -1.29 18.73
C PRO A 613 6.24 -0.88 18.47
N GLY A 614 6.80 -0.11 19.38
CA GLY A 614 8.17 0.40 19.32
C GLY A 614 8.35 1.71 18.56
N LYS A 615 7.40 2.14 17.71
CA LYS A 615 7.51 3.41 16.97
C LYS A 615 7.47 4.63 17.89
N THR A 616 8.09 5.72 17.39
CA THR A 616 7.82 7.09 17.83
C THR A 616 7.22 7.84 16.65
N ALA A 617 6.05 8.42 16.84
CA ALA A 617 5.35 9.23 15.85
C ALA A 617 5.10 10.64 16.38
N SER A 618 5.02 11.61 15.46
CA SER A 618 4.96 13.04 15.79
C SER A 618 3.78 13.72 15.12
N VAL A 619 3.21 14.71 15.80
CA VAL A 619 2.21 15.60 15.23
C VAL A 619 2.40 17.02 15.77
N SER A 620 2.30 18.00 14.89
CA SER A 620 2.37 19.42 15.26
C SER A 620 1.18 20.21 14.74
N PHE A 621 0.78 21.21 15.50
CA PHE A 621 -0.30 22.14 15.20
C PHE A 621 -0.10 23.43 16.00
N VAL A 622 -0.92 24.44 15.73
CA VAL A 622 -0.96 25.69 16.49
C VAL A 622 -2.18 25.69 17.40
N ALA A 623 -2.00 25.95 18.67
CA ALA A 623 -3.09 26.12 19.63
C ALA A 623 -3.77 27.48 19.40
N ASP A 624 -4.70 27.54 18.45
CA ASP A 624 -5.29 28.78 17.94
C ASP A 624 -6.51 29.27 18.74
N GLN A 625 -7.02 28.46 19.66
CA GLN A 625 -8.20 28.76 20.46
C GLN A 625 -7.99 28.34 21.93
N GLU A 626 -8.44 29.17 22.88
CA GLU A 626 -8.52 28.79 24.29
C GLU A 626 -9.57 27.69 24.53
N GLY A 627 -9.29 26.77 25.43
CA GLY A 627 -10.25 25.72 25.80
C GLY A 627 -9.58 24.46 26.36
N VAL A 628 -10.40 23.43 26.52
CA VAL A 628 -10.02 22.11 26.98
C VAL A 628 -10.28 21.12 25.85
N PHE A 629 -9.24 20.63 25.23
CA PHE A 629 -9.31 19.76 24.07
C PHE A 629 -9.00 18.32 24.46
N PRO A 630 -9.96 17.38 24.38
CA PRO A 630 -9.67 15.99 24.67
C PRO A 630 -8.84 15.37 23.53
N TYR A 631 -7.90 14.51 23.90
CA TYR A 631 -7.24 13.57 22.98
C TYR A 631 -7.42 12.14 23.51
N TYR A 632 -7.40 11.18 22.60
CA TYR A 632 -7.73 9.81 22.93
C TYR A 632 -7.06 8.81 21.98
N CYS A 633 -7.02 7.55 22.40
CA CYS A 633 -6.58 6.45 21.54
C CYS A 633 -7.66 6.10 20.50
N THR A 634 -7.30 6.00 19.24
CA THR A 634 -8.23 5.64 18.14
C THR A 634 -8.26 4.15 17.83
N GLU A 635 -7.29 3.38 18.35
CA GLU A 635 -7.19 1.94 18.13
C GLU A 635 -7.71 1.17 19.33
N PHE A 636 -8.62 0.23 19.13
CA PHE A 636 -9.20 -0.55 20.23
C PHE A 636 -8.14 -1.53 20.81
N CYS A 637 -7.34 -1.05 21.72
CA CYS A 637 -6.12 -1.70 22.20
C CYS A 637 -6.29 -2.57 23.45
N SER A 638 -7.34 -2.35 24.26
CA SER A 638 -7.54 -3.09 25.51
C SER A 638 -8.98 -2.96 26.04
N ALA A 639 -9.29 -3.66 27.13
CA ALA A 639 -10.55 -3.52 27.85
C ALA A 639 -10.77 -2.10 28.41
N LEU A 640 -9.69 -1.37 28.69
CA LEU A 640 -9.70 0.03 29.17
C LEU A 640 -9.38 1.02 28.05
N HIS A 641 -9.75 0.71 26.81
CA HIS A 641 -9.50 1.57 25.67
C HIS A 641 -10.13 2.96 25.80
N LEU A 642 -11.33 3.05 26.35
CA LEU A 642 -12.06 4.31 26.52
C LEU A 642 -11.46 5.22 27.61
N GLU A 643 -10.69 4.67 28.52
CA GLU A 643 -9.96 5.38 29.57
C GLU A 643 -8.59 5.89 29.08
N MET A 644 -8.17 5.48 27.89
CA MET A 644 -6.93 5.93 27.26
C MET A 644 -7.11 7.29 26.60
N GLN A 645 -7.14 8.34 27.41
CA GLN A 645 -7.42 9.71 27.02
C GLN A 645 -6.58 10.71 27.84
N GLY A 646 -6.58 11.97 27.40
CA GLY A 646 -6.01 13.09 28.10
C GLY A 646 -6.56 14.42 27.57
N TYR A 647 -6.01 15.54 28.05
CA TYR A 647 -6.50 16.86 27.72
C TYR A 647 -5.36 17.84 27.42
N LEU A 648 -5.49 18.58 26.33
CA LEU A 648 -4.74 19.80 26.07
C LEU A 648 -5.53 20.99 26.66
N LEU A 649 -4.91 21.68 27.58
CA LEU A 649 -5.45 22.91 28.22
C LEU A 649 -4.80 24.10 27.55
N VAL A 650 -5.55 24.81 26.69
CA VAL A 650 -5.08 26.04 26.03
C VAL A 650 -5.60 27.23 26.79
N GLN A 651 -4.67 27.99 27.37
CA GLN A 651 -4.94 29.14 28.22
C GLN A 651 -4.80 30.46 27.43
N PRO A 652 -5.45 31.54 27.85
CA PRO A 652 -5.24 32.86 27.27
C PRO A 652 -3.76 33.29 27.33
N VAL A 653 -3.34 34.11 26.38
CA VAL A 653 -1.98 34.71 26.38
C VAL A 653 -1.74 35.48 27.67
N GLY A 654 -0.62 35.20 28.32
CA GLY A 654 -0.24 35.85 29.57
C GLY A 654 -0.98 35.30 30.81
N TYR A 655 -1.71 34.20 30.65
CA TYR A 655 -2.29 33.49 31.78
C TYR A 655 -1.20 33.16 32.79
N GLN A 656 -1.36 33.67 34.02
CA GLN A 656 -0.61 33.20 35.16
C GLN A 656 -1.55 32.33 35.97
N ALA A 657 -1.15 31.09 36.25
CA ALA A 657 -1.92 30.23 37.11
C ALA A 657 -2.20 30.96 38.42
N THR A 658 -3.35 31.63 38.50
CA THR A 658 -3.89 31.95 39.81
C THR A 658 -4.08 30.60 40.46
N GLN A 659 -3.56 30.41 41.67
CA GLN A 659 -3.96 29.27 42.49
C GLN A 659 -5.49 29.33 42.52
N VAL A 660 -6.15 28.66 41.59
CA VAL A 660 -7.52 28.30 41.75
C VAL A 660 -7.48 27.50 43.04
N LYS A 661 -8.10 28.01 44.09
CA LYS A 661 -8.49 27.12 45.18
C LYS A 661 -9.30 26.05 44.50
N MET A 662 -8.65 24.92 44.23
CA MET A 662 -9.37 23.70 43.90
C MET A 662 -10.43 23.61 45.00
N GLU A 663 -11.71 23.68 44.61
CA GLU A 663 -12.75 23.17 45.51
C GLU A 663 -12.21 21.83 45.93
N GLU A 664 -12.07 21.62 47.28
CA GLU A 664 -11.38 20.47 47.84
C GLU A 664 -11.83 19.23 47.05
N GLY A 665 -10.92 18.70 46.24
CA GLY A 665 -11.17 17.50 45.46
C GLY A 665 -11.64 16.44 46.42
N THR A 666 -12.33 15.45 46.01
CA THR A 666 -12.88 14.38 46.85
C THR A 666 -11.87 14.02 47.91
N VAL A 667 -12.15 14.40 49.16
CA VAL A 667 -11.30 14.07 50.29
C VAL A 667 -11.55 12.61 50.63
N TYR A 668 -10.62 11.76 50.26
CA TYR A 668 -10.74 10.34 50.54
C TYR A 668 -10.55 10.08 52.03
N SER A 669 -11.41 9.22 52.56
CA SER A 669 -11.35 8.73 53.91
C SER A 669 -10.64 7.36 54.00
N GLN A 670 -10.33 6.94 55.21
CA GLN A 670 -9.87 5.57 55.46
C GLN A 670 -10.85 4.52 54.93
N ALA A 671 -12.16 4.80 54.96
CA ALA A 671 -13.18 3.86 54.49
C ALA A 671 -13.14 3.71 52.97
N ASP A 672 -12.96 4.82 52.22
CA ASP A 672 -12.82 4.80 50.76
C ASP A 672 -11.57 4.01 50.37
N TYR A 673 -10.46 4.23 51.03
CA TYR A 673 -9.21 3.47 50.83
C TYR A 673 -9.43 1.97 51.08
N GLN A 674 -10.08 1.59 52.18
CA GLN A 674 -10.36 0.19 52.50
C GLN A 674 -11.26 -0.47 51.47
N GLN A 675 -12.24 0.26 50.92
CA GLN A 675 -13.11 -0.23 49.85
C GLN A 675 -12.30 -0.49 48.59
N GLN A 676 -11.40 0.43 48.21
CA GLN A 676 -10.54 0.25 47.03
C GLN A 676 -9.59 -0.93 47.21
N VAL A 677 -8.95 -1.06 48.38
CA VAL A 677 -8.10 -2.22 48.67
C VAL A 677 -8.87 -3.52 48.62
N GLN A 678 -10.12 -3.55 49.05
CA GLN A 678 -10.97 -4.74 48.92
C GLN A 678 -11.19 -5.11 47.45
N THR A 679 -11.45 -4.12 46.56
CA THR A 679 -11.54 -4.33 45.07
C THR A 679 -10.24 -4.90 44.53
N ASN A 680 -9.09 -4.38 44.95
CA ASN A 680 -7.79 -4.88 44.50
C ASN A 680 -7.55 -6.34 44.94
N ILE A 681 -7.99 -6.70 46.16
CA ILE A 681 -7.90 -8.07 46.69
C ILE A 681 -8.82 -9.02 45.88
N GLU A 682 -10.01 -8.59 45.54
CA GLU A 682 -10.94 -9.38 44.71
C GLU A 682 -10.35 -9.64 43.32
N THR A 683 -9.66 -8.66 42.73
CA THR A 683 -8.93 -8.80 41.49
C THR A 683 -7.76 -9.77 41.58
N GLN A 684 -7.17 -9.94 42.77
CA GLN A 684 -6.01 -10.81 43.02
C GLN A 684 -6.25 -12.26 42.59
N GLY A 685 -7.49 -12.77 42.70
CA GLY A 685 -7.80 -14.13 42.27
C GLY A 685 -7.63 -14.36 40.76
N VAL A 686 -7.85 -13.35 39.96
CA VAL A 686 -7.56 -13.38 38.52
C VAL A 686 -6.05 -13.28 38.28
N ILE A 687 -5.37 -12.43 39.04
CA ILE A 687 -3.92 -12.25 38.93
C ILE A 687 -3.18 -13.54 39.30
N ASP A 688 -3.64 -14.28 40.32
CA ASP A 688 -3.04 -15.58 40.70
C ASP A 688 -3.14 -16.59 39.57
N GLN A 689 -4.22 -16.58 38.79
CA GLN A 689 -4.36 -17.44 37.60
C GLN A 689 -3.40 -16.99 36.50
N VAL A 690 -3.23 -15.69 36.28
CA VAL A 690 -2.27 -15.15 35.31
C VAL A 690 -0.85 -15.52 35.71
N VAL A 691 -0.47 -15.33 36.98
CA VAL A 691 0.86 -15.70 37.51
C VAL A 691 1.09 -17.21 37.31
N ALA A 692 0.10 -18.04 37.64
CA ALA A 692 0.21 -19.48 37.44
C ALA A 692 0.41 -19.83 35.95
N PHE A 693 -0.28 -19.15 35.04
CA PHE A 693 -0.12 -19.34 33.61
C PHE A 693 1.27 -18.91 33.14
N ILE A 694 1.72 -17.69 33.41
CA ILE A 694 3.00 -17.16 32.92
C ILE A 694 4.22 -17.89 33.49
N THR A 695 4.08 -18.56 34.67
CA THR A 695 5.12 -19.37 35.27
C THR A 695 5.08 -20.85 34.88
N SER A 696 4.03 -21.32 34.20
CA SER A 696 3.80 -22.74 33.94
C SER A 696 4.57 -23.31 32.77
N LYS A 697 5.07 -22.48 31.83
CA LYS A 697 5.64 -22.90 30.54
C LYS A 697 6.82 -22.00 30.13
N ASP A 698 7.67 -22.55 29.25
CA ASP A 698 8.61 -21.75 28.48
C ASP A 698 7.94 -21.31 27.17
N PHE A 699 7.83 -20.02 26.92
CA PHE A 699 7.16 -19.41 25.76
C PHE A 699 8.12 -19.04 24.64
N LYS A 700 9.39 -19.40 24.71
CA LYS A 700 10.43 -19.01 23.72
C LYS A 700 10.14 -19.45 22.30
N SER A 701 9.36 -20.52 22.13
CA SER A 701 8.95 -21.01 20.81
C SER A 701 7.86 -20.17 20.14
N ASN A 702 7.22 -19.25 20.87
CA ASN A 702 6.20 -18.34 20.34
C ASN A 702 6.52 -16.90 20.74
N PRO A 703 7.23 -16.13 19.89
CA PRO A 703 7.67 -14.78 20.20
C PRO A 703 6.55 -13.81 20.57
N THR A 704 5.37 -13.94 19.95
CA THR A 704 4.19 -13.10 20.26
C THR A 704 3.67 -13.37 21.66
N VAL A 705 3.52 -14.65 22.03
CA VAL A 705 3.07 -15.03 23.36
C VAL A 705 4.13 -14.65 24.41
N LEU A 706 5.42 -14.85 24.09
CA LEU A 706 6.51 -14.46 25.00
C LEU A 706 6.47 -12.95 25.30
N ALA A 707 6.29 -12.10 24.29
CA ALA A 707 6.21 -10.66 24.49
C ALA A 707 5.03 -10.26 25.39
N LEU A 708 3.84 -10.87 25.19
CA LEU A 708 2.67 -10.64 26.06
C LEU A 708 2.93 -11.07 27.50
N VAL A 709 3.62 -12.19 27.71
CA VAL A 709 3.99 -12.70 29.04
C VAL A 709 5.00 -11.79 29.73
N GLU A 710 5.97 -11.29 28.98
CA GLU A 710 6.94 -10.31 29.50
C GLU A 710 6.25 -9.00 29.88
N ASP A 711 5.36 -8.46 29.03
CA ASP A 711 4.58 -7.26 29.33
C ASP A 711 3.68 -7.47 30.56
N ALA A 712 3.01 -8.63 30.66
CA ALA A 712 2.22 -8.98 31.85
C ALA A 712 3.09 -9.01 33.12
N THR A 713 4.30 -9.54 33.02
CA THR A 713 5.25 -9.63 34.15
C THR A 713 5.67 -8.24 34.60
N ASP A 714 5.94 -7.33 33.71
CA ASP A 714 6.28 -5.93 34.03
C ASP A 714 5.10 -5.22 34.73
N GLN A 715 3.88 -5.40 34.23
CA GLN A 715 2.68 -4.83 34.85
C GLN A 715 2.48 -5.38 36.30
N LEU A 716 2.78 -6.65 36.53
CA LEU A 716 2.75 -7.22 37.88
C LEU A 716 3.81 -6.57 38.78
N GLY A 717 5.00 -6.27 38.25
CA GLY A 717 6.05 -5.53 38.98
C GLY A 717 5.56 -4.14 39.36
N PHE A 718 4.98 -3.38 38.44
CA PHE A 718 4.41 -2.05 38.74
C PHE A 718 3.25 -2.11 39.73
N ALA A 719 2.40 -3.15 39.65
CA ALA A 719 1.34 -3.36 40.63
C ALA A 719 1.89 -3.55 42.05
N GLN A 720 2.99 -4.30 42.21
CA GLN A 720 3.63 -4.50 43.49
C GLN A 720 4.24 -3.19 44.06
N GLU A 721 4.86 -2.40 43.18
CA GLU A 721 5.41 -1.08 43.58
C GLU A 721 4.30 -0.12 44.02
N ALA A 722 3.22 -0.03 43.23
CA ALA A 722 2.06 0.81 43.53
C ALA A 722 1.40 0.36 44.84
N LYS A 723 1.26 -0.94 45.07
CA LYS A 723 0.79 -1.50 46.35
C LYS A 723 1.64 -1.04 47.54
N ALA A 724 2.96 -1.18 47.44
CA ALA A 724 3.88 -0.77 48.52
C ALA A 724 3.78 0.73 48.82
N LYS A 725 3.67 1.57 47.77
CA LYS A 725 3.48 3.03 47.96
C LYS A 725 2.12 3.35 48.58
N SER A 726 1.07 2.65 48.17
CA SER A 726 -0.29 2.78 48.74
C SER A 726 -0.28 2.43 50.26
N GLU A 727 0.30 1.31 50.63
CA GLU A 727 0.40 0.86 52.02
C GLU A 727 1.24 1.82 52.86
N ALA A 728 2.35 2.36 52.34
CA ALA A 728 3.19 3.34 53.00
C ALA A 728 2.46 4.67 53.25
N ALA A 729 1.69 5.17 52.28
CA ALA A 729 0.86 6.35 52.40
C ALA A 729 -0.24 6.14 53.45
N ALA A 730 -0.92 4.98 53.42
CA ALA A 730 -1.94 4.63 54.40
C ALA A 730 -1.41 4.53 55.83
N ALA A 731 -0.20 4.00 56.01
CA ALA A 731 0.46 3.95 57.33
C ALA A 731 0.73 5.34 57.93
N ASN A 732 0.90 6.33 57.06
CA ASN A 732 1.05 7.74 57.42
C ASN A 732 -0.30 8.50 57.48
N GLN A 733 -1.41 7.83 57.37
CA GLN A 733 -2.78 8.39 57.29
C GLN A 733 -2.98 9.42 56.16
N ASP A 734 -2.14 9.36 55.11
CA ASP A 734 -2.27 10.15 53.87
C ASP A 734 -3.22 9.43 52.93
N TRP A 735 -4.53 9.60 53.18
CA TRP A 735 -5.58 8.88 52.45
C TRP A 735 -5.67 9.30 50.99
N GLN A 736 -5.25 10.51 50.61
CA GLN A 736 -5.18 10.97 49.23
C GLN A 736 -4.17 10.17 48.41
N ASN A 737 -2.93 10.15 48.89
CA ASN A 737 -1.87 9.38 48.23
C ASN A 737 -2.10 7.87 48.34
N ALA A 738 -2.63 7.40 49.50
CA ALA A 738 -2.99 5.99 49.64
C ALA A 738 -4.01 5.55 48.59
N MET A 739 -5.05 6.35 48.34
CA MET A 739 -6.07 6.09 47.36
C MET A 739 -5.54 6.18 45.92
N LEU A 740 -4.71 7.21 45.62
CA LEU A 740 -4.06 7.35 44.31
C LEU A 740 -3.28 6.09 43.97
N TRP A 741 -2.40 5.65 44.85
CA TRP A 741 -1.58 4.46 44.61
C TRP A 741 -2.39 3.15 44.63
N ALA A 742 -3.51 3.08 45.38
CA ALA A 742 -4.40 1.93 45.39
C ALA A 742 -5.12 1.78 44.03
N ASN A 743 -5.54 2.90 43.47
CA ASN A 743 -6.12 2.90 42.10
C ASN A 743 -5.09 2.48 41.05
N GLN A 744 -3.86 3.00 41.10
CA GLN A 744 -2.80 2.59 40.19
C GLN A 744 -2.44 1.10 40.34
N TRP A 745 -2.39 0.59 41.57
CA TRP A 745 -2.19 -0.84 41.82
C TRP A 745 -3.29 -1.66 41.11
N TRP A 746 -4.55 -1.29 41.25
CA TRP A 746 -5.66 -1.96 40.56
C TRP A 746 -5.52 -1.91 39.06
N GLN A 747 -5.21 -0.74 38.50
CA GLN A 747 -5.03 -0.57 37.03
C GLN A 747 -3.93 -1.48 36.47
N TYR A 748 -2.79 -1.58 37.12
CA TYR A 748 -1.71 -2.48 36.72
C TYR A 748 -2.12 -3.96 36.84
N GLN A 749 -2.93 -4.34 37.83
CA GLN A 749 -3.49 -5.68 37.93
C GLN A 749 -4.42 -5.99 36.71
N VAL A 750 -5.32 -5.08 36.35
CA VAL A 750 -6.21 -5.24 35.22
C VAL A 750 -5.43 -5.37 33.90
N LYS A 751 -4.39 -4.56 33.71
CA LYS A 751 -3.50 -4.67 32.55
C LYS A 751 -2.79 -6.01 32.48
N ALA A 752 -2.24 -6.48 33.58
CA ALA A 752 -1.60 -7.79 33.64
C ALA A 752 -2.59 -8.92 33.30
N ALA A 753 -3.83 -8.82 33.80
CA ALA A 753 -4.88 -9.78 33.54
C ALA A 753 -5.24 -9.84 32.05
N ASP A 754 -5.41 -8.69 31.38
CA ASP A 754 -5.69 -8.61 29.94
C ASP A 754 -4.58 -9.25 29.12
N LEU A 755 -3.32 -8.92 29.40
CA LEU A 755 -2.15 -9.47 28.73
C LEU A 755 -2.02 -10.99 28.89
N GLY A 756 -2.19 -11.45 30.12
CA GLY A 756 -2.11 -12.90 30.41
C GLY A 756 -3.24 -13.71 29.75
N LEU A 757 -4.44 -13.14 29.70
CA LEU A 757 -5.58 -13.78 29.03
C LEU A 757 -5.37 -13.86 27.52
N ARG A 758 -4.88 -12.80 26.90
CA ARG A 758 -4.53 -12.78 25.46
C ARG A 758 -3.45 -13.79 25.13
N ALA A 759 -2.38 -13.83 25.93
CA ALA A 759 -1.32 -14.82 25.74
C ALA A 759 -1.86 -16.26 25.82
N LYS A 760 -2.78 -16.52 26.75
CA LYS A 760 -3.43 -17.82 26.90
C LYS A 760 -4.30 -18.15 25.68
N ASN A 761 -5.14 -17.23 25.22
CA ASN A 761 -6.03 -17.45 24.08
C ASN A 761 -5.24 -17.76 22.80
N LEU A 762 -4.15 -17.03 22.53
CA LEU A 762 -3.29 -17.31 21.38
C LEU A 762 -2.66 -18.71 21.44
N LEU A 763 -2.33 -19.22 22.62
CA LEU A 763 -1.83 -20.59 22.77
C LEU A 763 -2.93 -21.63 22.57
N ASP A 764 -4.11 -21.38 23.09
CA ASP A 764 -5.25 -22.29 22.96
C ASP A 764 -5.70 -22.38 21.50
N GLU A 765 -5.68 -21.26 20.75
CA GLU A 765 -5.95 -21.22 19.30
C GLU A 765 -4.88 -21.98 18.51
N ALA A 766 -3.59 -21.76 18.81
CA ALA A 766 -2.49 -22.46 18.16
C ALA A 766 -2.54 -23.98 18.41
N ALA A 767 -3.04 -24.42 19.57
CA ALA A 767 -3.20 -25.83 19.91
C ALA A 767 -4.43 -26.47 19.25
N ALA A 768 -5.42 -25.68 18.85
CA ALA A 768 -6.64 -26.13 18.21
C ALA A 768 -6.51 -26.24 16.67
N THR A 769 -5.43 -25.69 16.10
CA THR A 769 -5.13 -25.76 14.67
C THR A 769 -4.30 -27.04 14.41
N PRO A 770 -4.79 -28.03 13.65
CA PRO A 770 -4.12 -29.34 13.44
C PRO A 770 -2.84 -29.23 12.62
#